data_05bfe87651c57fd2978fbf36b152c9fc
#
_entry.id   05bfe87651c57fd2978fbf36b152c9fc
#
_cell.length_a   1.000
_cell.length_b   1.000
_cell.length_c   1.000
_cell.angle_alpha   90.00
_cell.angle_beta   90.00
_cell.angle_gamma   90.00
#
_symmetry.space_group_name_H-M   'P 1'
#
loop_
_entity.id
_entity.type
_entity.pdbx_description
1 polymer ?
#
loop_
_entity_poly.entity_id
_entity_poly.type
_entity_poly.pdbx_seq_one_letter_code
_entity_poly.pdbx_strand_id
1 'polypeptide(L)'
;MKRILYLITFFPWAVSIAGGKTTVLVNKTQWQNNGEITHPGTTAEGLLINVRMSVMLGIVLSIFGCVNTQEISILQPEVNRPAASGEPTAGAVSIDITPPPGMPMGGYSMLANKGRGFRTRLKARVIYLNDGKGHSVALVQTDLPAGSLLLHHKVAEAVSEKTGLRPGDIAITASHSHSAPANFFENDFYNKHMTSGKWLEMKFLDFVTQRIARGILEAHKNRRPAKIATGRKDIYGYNRNRSLDSYVLNENAGDIRLDDPEAVFKAVNPALYMVRIDVKDNDGQYKPLGAFSAFSVHATALTPPVEVYNADLFAYAQKDLEWTIKRKYDTPWAVVHALTTGTQGDMAPALPEQGDNIFCNFQVNWRDAKKLGQGIGREAISLFESLGDKLTADIVLGSAVRELNIREQNVVENIKLCKDAVIGNALVGGAYERRAPWIAAVPFLKGGNVMSRRWWFFKDGCQGNKRHLLFSFLQPLIEPKDSFPNTVMFQLIRVNDTVILPVPFEVTVEPGRRMAARVKQEFIEAGDDSIWYVWVASNANGYFGYTTTPEEYSRQNYEGGHTLYGQYSTPYLSVQLGLLARDFKAKMNVHELKPDWKYVLKVNTFYPEVRISTGQRKILMQPKAVKAEKEYEEDYIAFRWKDVGASEIDFHRPLSGVEVKIDGKWLPMVRNARPVNDDGYDIEVRYLKKLDEGMGGYEVRWYNPVPGGEYRFVIEPRCKHSRFVSPAFIYNGFANQRDAGVIPVLIGEQ
;
A
#
# COMPACT_ATOMS: atom_id res chain seq x y z
N MET A 1 -1.77 -47.45 -3.88
CA MET A 1 -2.23 -47.57 -2.49
C MET A 1 -1.08 -47.77 -1.46
N LYS A 2 -0.07 -48.63 -1.68
CA LYS A 2 1.05 -48.77 -0.73
C LYS A 2 1.95 -47.52 -0.52
N ARG A 3 1.98 -46.58 -1.44
CA ARG A 3 2.79 -45.32 -1.32
C ARG A 3 2.13 -44.20 -0.51
N ILE A 4 0.83 -44.26 -0.31
CA ILE A 4 0.08 -43.26 0.48
C ILE A 4 0.19 -43.54 1.99
N LEU A 5 0.43 -44.80 2.36
CA LEU A 5 0.55 -45.21 3.77
C LEU A 5 1.84 -44.69 4.46
N TYR A 6 2.91 -44.45 3.69
CA TYR A 6 4.20 -43.97 4.23
C TYR A 6 4.23 -42.45 4.53
N LEU A 7 3.30 -41.67 3.98
CA LEU A 7 3.26 -40.21 4.22
C LEU A 7 2.54 -39.82 5.53
N ILE A 8 1.75 -40.75 6.11
CA ILE A 8 0.94 -40.46 7.31
C ILE A 8 1.72 -40.72 8.61
N THR A 9 2.86 -41.40 8.55
CA THR A 9 3.67 -41.74 9.75
C THR A 9 4.65 -40.67 10.19
N PHE A 10 4.75 -39.49 9.51
CA PHE A 10 5.76 -38.46 9.80
C PHE A 10 5.20 -37.19 10.52
N PHE A 11 4.00 -37.21 11.08
CA PHE A 11 3.54 -36.12 11.94
C PHE A 11 3.23 -36.63 13.36
N PRO A 12 4.21 -36.63 14.30
CA PRO A 12 3.98 -36.94 15.69
C PRO A 12 3.59 -35.68 16.49
N TRP A 13 2.40 -35.16 16.30
CA TRP A 13 1.75 -34.33 17.30
C TRP A 13 0.33 -34.83 17.50
N ALA A 14 0.24 -35.92 18.24
CA ALA A 14 -1.02 -36.45 18.73
C ALA A 14 -1.36 -35.79 20.06
N VAL A 15 -2.51 -35.13 20.10
CA VAL A 15 -3.17 -34.84 21.37
C VAL A 15 -3.46 -36.18 22.05
N SER A 16 -2.80 -36.43 23.17
CA SER A 16 -3.07 -37.57 24.04
C SER A 16 -4.38 -37.34 24.78
N ILE A 17 -5.42 -38.04 24.35
CA ILE A 17 -6.62 -38.24 25.19
C ILE A 17 -6.54 -39.66 25.73
N ALA A 18 -6.65 -39.74 27.07
CA ALA A 18 -6.47 -40.90 27.91
C ALA A 18 -7.26 -42.14 27.45
N GLY A 19 -6.64 -43.30 27.62
CA GLY A 19 -7.33 -44.59 27.77
C GLY A 19 -6.87 -45.69 26.87
N GLY A 20 -6.30 -46.72 27.40
CA GLY A 20 -6.19 -48.07 26.87
C GLY A 20 -5.41 -48.28 25.56
N LYS A 21 -4.43 -49.16 25.55
CA LYS A 21 -3.78 -49.63 24.34
C LYS A 21 -4.80 -50.39 23.46
N THR A 22 -5.16 -49.82 22.31
CA THR A 22 -5.95 -50.47 21.28
C THR A 22 -5.02 -51.19 20.32
N THR A 23 -5.16 -52.48 20.14
CA THR A 23 -4.41 -53.30 19.19
C THR A 23 -5.22 -53.42 17.91
N VAL A 24 -4.71 -52.90 16.79
CA VAL A 24 -5.34 -53.03 15.46
C VAL A 24 -4.53 -54.04 14.65
N LEU A 25 -5.17 -55.14 14.23
CA LEU A 25 -4.58 -56.22 13.43
C LEU A 25 -5.27 -56.40 12.13
N VAL A 26 -4.57 -56.91 11.12
CA VAL A 26 -5.12 -57.37 9.86
C VAL A 26 -4.98 -58.87 9.81
N ASN A 27 -6.13 -59.57 9.80
CA ASN A 27 -6.18 -61.01 9.59
C ASN A 27 -6.68 -61.30 8.20
N LYS A 28 -5.79 -61.81 7.33
CA LYS A 28 -6.03 -61.99 5.89
C LYS A 28 -6.44 -60.67 5.19
N THR A 29 -7.71 -60.48 4.92
CA THR A 29 -8.25 -59.30 4.23
C THR A 29 -9.13 -58.43 5.14
N GLN A 30 -9.28 -58.82 6.43
CA GLN A 30 -10.18 -58.13 7.36
C GLN A 30 -9.40 -57.43 8.48
N TRP A 31 -9.84 -56.25 8.85
CA TRP A 31 -9.31 -55.49 9.96
C TRP A 31 -10.01 -55.90 11.28
N GLN A 32 -9.23 -56.08 12.31
CA GLN A 32 -9.71 -56.40 13.65
C GLN A 32 -9.22 -55.37 14.66
N ASN A 33 -10.08 -54.97 15.57
CA ASN A 33 -9.78 -54.09 16.71
C ASN A 33 -9.87 -54.88 18.00
N ASN A 34 -8.77 -55.04 18.73
CA ASN A 34 -8.63 -55.85 19.92
C ASN A 34 -9.11 -57.33 19.73
N GLY A 35 -8.87 -57.88 18.55
CA GLY A 35 -9.22 -59.23 18.17
C GLY A 35 -10.63 -59.46 17.62
N GLU A 36 -11.46 -58.41 17.56
CA GLU A 36 -12.79 -58.47 16.96
C GLU A 36 -12.81 -57.83 15.59
N ILE A 37 -13.60 -58.38 14.65
CA ILE A 37 -13.78 -57.82 13.34
C ILE A 37 -14.39 -56.41 13.45
N THR A 38 -13.84 -55.47 12.70
CA THR A 38 -14.39 -54.11 12.67
C THR A 38 -15.74 -54.06 11.98
N HIS A 39 -16.71 -53.35 12.53
CA HIS A 39 -18.06 -53.15 12.00
C HIS A 39 -18.84 -54.47 11.69
N PRO A 40 -18.90 -55.44 12.63
CA PRO A 40 -19.55 -56.75 12.41
C PRO A 40 -21.03 -56.55 12.03
N GLY A 41 -21.50 -57.33 11.04
CA GLY A 41 -22.89 -57.30 10.60
C GLY A 41 -23.29 -56.09 9.72
N THR A 42 -22.34 -55.30 9.27
CA THR A 42 -22.58 -54.13 8.37
C THR A 42 -21.94 -54.37 7.00
N THR A 43 -22.30 -53.55 6.02
CA THR A 43 -21.64 -53.54 4.68
C THR A 43 -20.18 -53.12 4.76
N ALA A 44 -19.72 -52.59 5.89
CA ALA A 44 -18.34 -52.19 6.18
C ALA A 44 -17.59 -53.21 7.04
N GLU A 45 -18.13 -54.40 7.25
CA GLU A 45 -17.50 -55.44 8.04
C GLU A 45 -16.08 -55.78 7.56
N GLY A 46 -15.15 -55.79 8.47
CA GLY A 46 -13.74 -56.03 8.19
C GLY A 46 -13.00 -54.88 7.51
N LEU A 47 -13.60 -53.72 7.31
CA LEU A 47 -12.94 -52.54 6.81
C LEU A 47 -12.44 -51.63 8.00
N LEU A 48 -11.27 -51.08 7.84
CA LEU A 48 -10.78 -50.05 8.79
C LEU A 48 -11.37 -48.68 8.42
N ILE A 49 -12.46 -48.33 9.10
CA ILE A 49 -12.99 -46.97 8.99
C ILE A 49 -12.26 -46.09 10.03
N ASN A 50 -11.34 -45.28 9.55
CA ASN A 50 -10.61 -44.36 10.42
C ASN A 50 -11.44 -43.11 10.68
N VAL A 51 -12.13 -43.06 11.82
CA VAL A 51 -12.93 -41.91 12.25
C VAL A 51 -12.10 -40.61 12.29
N ARG A 52 -10.79 -40.70 12.55
CA ARG A 52 -9.88 -39.53 12.46
C ARG A 52 -9.72 -39.03 11.03
N MET A 53 -9.72 -39.92 10.02
CA MET A 53 -9.74 -39.51 8.62
C MET A 53 -11.09 -38.87 8.25
N SER A 54 -12.20 -39.39 8.74
CA SER A 54 -13.53 -38.80 8.51
C SER A 54 -13.67 -37.45 9.22
N VAL A 55 -13.12 -37.29 10.43
CA VAL A 55 -13.05 -36.00 11.14
C VAL A 55 -12.07 -35.05 10.45
N MET A 56 -10.90 -35.51 9.97
CA MET A 56 -10.02 -34.69 9.14
C MET A 56 -10.66 -34.32 7.79
N LEU A 57 -11.33 -35.24 7.14
CA LEU A 57 -12.08 -34.97 5.90
C LEU A 57 -13.26 -34.02 6.19
N GLY A 58 -13.96 -34.20 7.31
CA GLY A 58 -15.00 -33.29 7.78
C GLY A 58 -14.46 -31.91 8.17
N ILE A 59 -13.28 -31.84 8.81
CA ILE A 59 -12.59 -30.56 9.09
C ILE A 59 -12.08 -29.93 7.79
N VAL A 60 -11.54 -30.71 6.86
CA VAL A 60 -11.15 -30.21 5.54
C VAL A 60 -12.36 -29.73 4.75
N LEU A 61 -13.49 -30.47 4.77
CA LEU A 61 -14.74 -30.06 4.12
C LEU A 61 -15.43 -28.89 4.86
N SER A 62 -15.26 -28.74 6.17
CA SER A 62 -15.79 -27.59 6.91
C SER A 62 -14.90 -26.34 6.77
N ILE A 63 -13.63 -26.50 6.39
CA ILE A 63 -12.74 -25.40 5.98
C ILE A 63 -13.12 -24.88 4.58
N PHE A 64 -13.75 -25.71 3.75
CA PHE A 64 -14.43 -25.29 2.50
C PHE A 64 -15.88 -24.86 2.76
N GLY A 65 -16.11 -24.02 3.78
CA GLY A 65 -17.35 -23.26 3.87
C GLY A 65 -17.57 -22.55 2.52
N CYS A 66 -18.81 -22.51 2.02
CA CYS A 66 -19.15 -21.83 0.77
C CYS A 66 -18.63 -20.39 0.82
N VAL A 67 -17.47 -20.16 0.24
CA VAL A 67 -16.93 -18.81 0.08
C VAL A 67 -17.68 -18.21 -1.09
N ASN A 68 -18.38 -17.11 -0.85
CA ASN A 68 -19.07 -16.39 -1.91
C ASN A 68 -18.05 -15.91 -2.94
N THR A 69 -18.37 -16.07 -4.21
CA THR A 69 -17.58 -15.55 -5.32
C THR A 69 -18.39 -14.48 -6.05
N GLN A 70 -17.70 -13.48 -6.57
CA GLN A 70 -18.27 -12.42 -7.40
C GLN A 70 -17.59 -12.46 -8.77
N GLU A 71 -18.40 -12.47 -9.83
CA GLU A 71 -17.94 -12.22 -11.19
C GLU A 71 -18.05 -10.73 -11.47
N ILE A 72 -16.96 -10.15 -12.00
CA ILE A 72 -16.85 -8.74 -12.37
C ILE A 72 -16.40 -8.70 -13.82
N SER A 73 -17.21 -8.10 -14.69
CA SER A 73 -16.89 -7.86 -16.09
C SER A 73 -16.80 -6.37 -16.35
N ILE A 74 -15.74 -5.95 -17.05
CA ILE A 74 -15.48 -4.56 -17.42
C ILE A 74 -15.20 -4.56 -18.92
N LEU A 75 -15.89 -3.72 -19.66
CA LEU A 75 -15.62 -3.52 -21.09
C LEU A 75 -14.52 -2.45 -21.26
N GLN A 76 -13.65 -2.64 -22.24
CA GLN A 76 -12.72 -1.59 -22.60
C GLN A 76 -13.52 -0.37 -23.09
N PRO A 77 -13.35 0.82 -22.46
CA PRO A 77 -14.11 1.99 -22.83
C PRO A 77 -13.72 2.49 -24.22
N GLU A 78 -14.71 2.88 -25.01
CA GLU A 78 -14.48 3.66 -26.24
C GLU A 78 -14.07 5.09 -25.86
N VAL A 79 -13.05 5.60 -26.53
CA VAL A 79 -12.47 6.90 -26.20
C VAL A 79 -12.38 7.79 -27.44
N ASN A 80 -13.11 8.88 -27.40
CA ASN A 80 -12.94 9.99 -28.34
C ASN A 80 -11.91 10.97 -27.79
N ARG A 81 -10.71 11.00 -28.37
CA ARG A 81 -9.69 11.97 -27.95
C ARG A 81 -10.11 13.38 -28.25
N PRO A 82 -9.86 14.35 -27.36
CA PRO A 82 -10.11 15.75 -27.65
C PRO A 82 -9.22 16.19 -28.81
N ALA A 83 -9.77 17.08 -29.67
CA ALA A 83 -8.98 17.73 -30.68
C ALA A 83 -7.84 18.56 -30.03
N ALA A 84 -6.77 18.78 -30.80
CA ALA A 84 -5.69 19.68 -30.39
C ALA A 84 -6.26 21.07 -30.07
N SER A 85 -5.98 21.60 -28.89
CA SER A 85 -6.44 22.94 -28.43
C SER A 85 -5.40 24.04 -28.61
N GLY A 86 -4.16 23.65 -28.89
CA GLY A 86 -3.02 24.55 -29.05
C GLY A 86 -2.39 25.02 -27.72
N GLU A 87 -3.13 25.10 -26.62
CA GLU A 87 -2.63 25.51 -25.31
C GLU A 87 -2.62 24.34 -24.35
N PRO A 88 -1.47 24.02 -23.71
CA PRO A 88 -1.39 22.96 -22.74
C PRO A 88 -2.13 23.36 -21.45
N THR A 89 -2.75 22.37 -20.81
CA THR A 89 -3.51 22.60 -19.59
C THR A 89 -3.22 21.55 -18.53
N ALA A 90 -3.37 21.93 -17.26
CA ALA A 90 -3.28 21.04 -16.13
C ALA A 90 -4.35 21.31 -15.08
N GLY A 91 -4.74 20.25 -14.35
CA GLY A 91 -5.58 20.33 -13.18
C GLY A 91 -5.12 19.36 -12.12
N ALA A 92 -5.34 19.68 -10.85
CA ALA A 92 -4.99 18.79 -9.76
C ALA A 92 -6.03 18.83 -8.64
N VAL A 93 -6.22 17.68 -7.98
CA VAL A 93 -7.19 17.50 -6.89
C VAL A 93 -6.65 16.49 -5.88
N SER A 94 -6.84 16.77 -4.60
CA SER A 94 -6.64 15.80 -3.52
C SER A 94 -8.00 15.35 -2.99
N ILE A 95 -8.31 14.07 -3.17
CA ILE A 95 -9.58 13.44 -2.76
C ILE A 95 -9.33 12.55 -1.55
N ASP A 96 -10.19 12.66 -0.54
CA ASP A 96 -10.14 11.78 0.63
C ASP A 96 -10.70 10.39 0.31
N ILE A 97 -9.92 9.35 0.61
CA ILE A 97 -10.25 7.93 0.43
C ILE A 97 -10.25 7.15 1.76
N THR A 98 -10.33 7.86 2.90
CA THR A 98 -10.37 7.23 4.23
C THR A 98 -11.68 6.47 4.41
N PRO A 99 -11.66 5.13 4.53
CA PRO A 99 -12.87 4.33 4.67
C PRO A 99 -13.46 4.40 6.08
N PRO A 100 -14.69 3.90 6.31
CA PRO A 100 -15.22 3.74 7.65
C PRO A 100 -14.36 2.81 8.51
N PRO A 101 -14.53 2.81 9.84
CA PRO A 101 -13.80 1.91 10.73
C PRO A 101 -14.17 0.44 10.46
N GLY A 102 -13.21 -0.47 10.62
CA GLY A 102 -13.43 -1.92 10.53
C GLY A 102 -12.72 -2.61 9.37
N MET A 103 -12.21 -1.86 8.37
CA MET A 103 -11.46 -2.45 7.27
C MET A 103 -10.11 -3.01 7.75
N PRO A 104 -9.72 -4.23 7.33
CA PRO A 104 -8.39 -4.77 7.58
C PRO A 104 -7.32 -3.93 6.86
N MET A 105 -6.25 -3.60 7.56
CA MET A 105 -5.10 -2.91 6.99
C MET A 105 -4.15 -3.89 6.30
N GLY A 106 -3.47 -3.45 5.25
CA GLY A 106 -2.56 -4.27 4.46
C GLY A 106 -1.09 -4.09 4.81
N GLY A 107 -0.24 -4.92 4.19
CA GLY A 107 1.22 -4.82 4.26
C GLY A 107 1.87 -5.66 5.36
N TYR A 108 1.28 -5.72 6.55
CA TYR A 108 1.78 -6.56 7.64
C TYR A 108 1.08 -7.92 7.75
N SER A 109 0.35 -8.34 6.72
CA SER A 109 -0.32 -9.63 6.65
C SER A 109 -1.20 -9.90 7.88
N MET A 110 -1.04 -11.05 8.53
CA MET A 110 -1.81 -11.43 9.73
C MET A 110 -1.53 -10.54 10.96
N LEU A 111 -0.42 -9.82 10.98
CA LEU A 111 -0.05 -8.92 12.08
C LEU A 111 -0.74 -7.56 11.99
N ALA A 112 -1.35 -7.24 10.85
CA ALA A 112 -2.06 -5.98 10.66
C ALA A 112 -3.37 -5.94 11.43
N ASN A 113 -3.67 -4.80 12.06
CA ASN A 113 -4.94 -4.57 12.73
C ASN A 113 -6.05 -4.18 11.73
N LYS A 114 -7.29 -4.17 12.21
CA LYS A 114 -8.39 -3.46 11.56
C LYS A 114 -8.33 -1.99 11.95
N GLY A 115 -8.50 -1.10 10.97
CA GLY A 115 -8.48 0.32 11.22
C GLY A 115 -9.67 0.77 12.06
N ARG A 116 -9.42 1.32 13.23
CA ARG A 116 -10.44 1.85 14.15
C ARG A 116 -10.70 3.33 13.96
N GLY A 117 -9.90 4.01 13.18
CA GLY A 117 -9.93 5.44 12.99
C GLY A 117 -8.86 5.87 12.03
N PHE A 118 -8.44 7.12 12.12
CA PHE A 118 -7.36 7.64 11.30
C PHE A 118 -6.52 8.67 12.06
N ARG A 119 -5.23 8.67 11.75
CA ARG A 119 -4.32 9.77 12.03
C ARG A 119 -3.54 10.01 10.73
N THR A 120 -3.63 11.20 10.16
CA THR A 120 -3.39 11.48 8.74
C THR A 120 -4.39 10.74 7.83
N ARG A 121 -5.27 11.48 7.18
CA ARG A 121 -6.27 10.91 6.28
C ARG A 121 -5.62 10.26 5.09
N LEU A 122 -6.20 9.18 4.57
CA LEU A 122 -5.80 8.58 3.31
C LEU A 122 -6.32 9.42 2.15
N LYS A 123 -5.45 9.73 1.19
CA LYS A 123 -5.79 10.57 0.03
C LYS A 123 -5.51 9.84 -1.29
N ALA A 124 -6.25 10.20 -2.31
CA ALA A 124 -5.87 10.03 -3.70
C ALA A 124 -5.55 11.43 -4.26
N ARG A 125 -4.33 11.61 -4.73
CA ARG A 125 -3.86 12.86 -5.34
C ARG A 125 -3.76 12.68 -6.83
N VAL A 126 -4.53 13.47 -7.55
CA VAL A 126 -4.70 13.36 -8.99
C VAL A 126 -4.09 14.58 -9.67
N ILE A 127 -3.29 14.36 -10.69
CA ILE A 127 -2.77 15.37 -11.60
C ILE A 127 -3.18 14.98 -13.00
N TYR A 128 -3.95 15.84 -13.67
CA TYR A 128 -4.32 15.73 -15.07
C TYR A 128 -3.47 16.70 -15.88
N LEU A 129 -2.86 16.21 -16.96
CA LEU A 129 -2.08 17.00 -17.91
C LEU A 129 -2.63 16.81 -19.31
N ASN A 130 -2.65 17.89 -20.11
CA ASN A 130 -2.92 17.88 -21.53
C ASN A 130 -1.88 18.76 -22.23
N ASP A 131 -1.30 18.28 -23.34
CA ASP A 131 -0.22 18.96 -24.06
C ASP A 131 -0.71 19.97 -25.10
N GLY A 132 -2.03 20.14 -25.25
CA GLY A 132 -2.61 20.98 -26.32
C GLY A 132 -2.49 20.40 -27.72
N LYS A 133 -1.81 19.25 -27.88
CA LYS A 133 -1.55 18.56 -29.17
C LYS A 133 -2.38 17.28 -29.33
N GLY A 134 -3.31 17.03 -28.39
CA GLY A 134 -4.22 15.88 -28.40
C GLY A 134 -3.81 14.72 -27.48
N HIS A 135 -2.76 14.87 -26.67
CA HIS A 135 -2.39 13.88 -25.66
C HIS A 135 -2.74 14.36 -24.27
N SER A 136 -3.24 13.45 -23.46
CA SER A 136 -3.56 13.70 -22.06
C SER A 136 -3.11 12.52 -21.21
N VAL A 137 -2.72 12.80 -19.98
CA VAL A 137 -2.40 11.76 -19.00
C VAL A 137 -2.99 12.13 -17.63
N ALA A 138 -3.35 11.12 -16.84
CA ALA A 138 -3.72 11.26 -15.45
C ALA A 138 -2.73 10.48 -14.58
N LEU A 139 -1.99 11.21 -13.73
CA LEU A 139 -1.08 10.67 -12.75
C LEU A 139 -1.79 10.67 -11.39
N VAL A 140 -2.06 9.50 -10.87
CA VAL A 140 -2.77 9.32 -9.60
C VAL A 140 -1.84 8.67 -8.59
N GLN A 141 -1.65 9.31 -7.45
CA GLN A 141 -1.01 8.72 -6.28
C GLN A 141 -2.07 8.44 -5.22
N THR A 142 -2.06 7.24 -4.64
CA THR A 142 -2.97 6.83 -3.57
C THR A 142 -2.20 6.48 -2.30
N ASP A 143 -2.78 6.79 -1.14
CA ASP A 143 -2.24 6.36 0.15
C ASP A 143 -2.70 4.92 0.46
N LEU A 144 -2.57 4.01 -0.52
CA LEU A 144 -2.90 2.59 -0.44
C LEU A 144 -1.63 1.73 -0.37
N PRO A 145 -1.74 0.43 -0.01
CA PRO A 145 -0.57 -0.46 0.05
C PRO A 145 0.02 -0.75 -1.31
N ALA A 146 -0.80 -0.81 -2.37
CA ALA A 146 -0.36 -1.07 -3.73
C ALA A 146 -1.44 -0.66 -4.75
N GLY A 147 -1.13 -0.73 -6.03
CA GLY A 147 -2.11 -0.68 -7.11
C GLY A 147 -2.93 -1.96 -7.21
N SER A 148 -3.95 -1.95 -8.05
CA SER A 148 -4.74 -3.11 -8.44
C SER A 148 -5.18 -2.95 -9.88
N LEU A 149 -5.03 -3.99 -10.68
CA LEU A 149 -5.44 -3.97 -12.08
C LEU A 149 -6.96 -3.86 -12.20
N LEU A 150 -7.70 -4.51 -11.30
CA LEU A 150 -9.15 -4.39 -11.21
C LEU A 150 -9.58 -2.95 -10.88
N LEU A 151 -8.93 -2.31 -9.90
CA LEU A 151 -9.20 -0.91 -9.57
C LEU A 151 -8.90 0.01 -10.75
N HIS A 152 -7.76 -0.20 -11.44
CA HIS A 152 -7.36 0.57 -12.60
C HIS A 152 -8.41 0.49 -13.72
N HIS A 153 -8.87 -0.72 -14.07
CA HIS A 153 -9.87 -0.91 -15.13
C HIS A 153 -11.22 -0.29 -14.76
N LYS A 154 -11.69 -0.43 -13.52
CA LYS A 154 -12.92 0.22 -13.04
C LYS A 154 -12.83 1.74 -13.06
N VAL A 155 -11.68 2.31 -12.72
CA VAL A 155 -11.46 3.77 -12.81
C VAL A 155 -11.47 4.22 -14.27
N ALA A 156 -10.76 3.52 -15.16
CA ALA A 156 -10.74 3.83 -16.58
C ALA A 156 -12.15 3.77 -17.19
N GLU A 157 -12.92 2.71 -16.91
CA GLU A 157 -14.34 2.59 -17.33
C GLU A 157 -15.15 3.82 -16.89
N ALA A 158 -14.95 4.31 -15.67
CA ALA A 158 -15.73 5.42 -15.11
C ALA A 158 -15.39 6.81 -15.69
N VAL A 159 -14.18 7.01 -16.24
CA VAL A 159 -13.71 8.35 -16.61
C VAL A 159 -13.42 8.53 -18.10
N SER A 160 -13.12 7.47 -18.86
CA SER A 160 -12.58 7.55 -20.21
C SER A 160 -13.48 8.32 -21.18
N GLU A 161 -14.76 8.01 -21.22
CA GLU A 161 -15.73 8.68 -22.09
C GLU A 161 -15.80 10.20 -21.84
N LYS A 162 -15.71 10.63 -20.56
CA LYS A 162 -15.88 12.03 -20.15
C LYS A 162 -14.60 12.86 -20.27
N THR A 163 -13.45 12.21 -20.28
CA THR A 163 -12.15 12.90 -20.22
C THR A 163 -11.30 12.73 -21.46
N GLY A 164 -11.65 11.79 -22.34
CA GLY A 164 -10.83 11.39 -23.48
C GLY A 164 -9.55 10.64 -23.10
N LEU A 165 -9.38 10.24 -21.83
CA LEU A 165 -8.28 9.40 -21.38
C LEU A 165 -8.54 7.95 -21.74
N ARG A 166 -7.58 7.29 -22.39
CA ARG A 166 -7.60 5.84 -22.57
C ARG A 166 -7.09 5.16 -21.28
N PRO A 167 -7.36 3.89 -21.05
CA PRO A 167 -6.82 3.18 -19.88
C PRO A 167 -5.29 3.33 -19.74
N GLY A 168 -4.54 3.27 -20.86
CA GLY A 168 -3.08 3.47 -20.87
C GLY A 168 -2.61 4.89 -20.59
N ASP A 169 -3.48 5.89 -20.59
CA ASP A 169 -3.16 7.27 -20.26
C ASP A 169 -3.29 7.55 -18.75
N ILE A 170 -3.75 6.56 -17.97
CA ILE A 170 -3.97 6.64 -16.52
C ILE A 170 -2.92 5.79 -15.78
N ALA A 171 -2.16 6.39 -14.86
CA ALA A 171 -1.28 5.66 -13.95
C ALA A 171 -1.79 5.81 -12.53
N ILE A 172 -2.11 4.70 -11.87
CA ILE A 172 -2.52 4.67 -10.46
C ILE A 172 -1.38 4.06 -9.65
N THR A 173 -0.68 4.91 -8.89
CA THR A 173 0.47 4.56 -8.06
C THR A 173 0.10 4.58 -6.58
N ALA A 174 0.97 4.05 -5.72
CA ALA A 174 0.72 3.97 -4.29
C ALA A 174 1.89 4.50 -3.45
N SER A 175 1.60 5.00 -2.24
CA SER A 175 2.61 5.29 -1.22
C SER A 175 3.12 4.03 -0.53
N HIS A 176 2.49 2.89 -0.77
CA HIS A 176 2.77 1.62 -0.11
C HIS A 176 2.54 1.67 1.42
N SER A 177 1.52 2.41 1.86
CA SER A 177 1.20 2.47 3.28
C SER A 177 0.78 1.10 3.82
N HIS A 178 1.45 0.65 4.88
CA HIS A 178 1.10 -0.58 5.61
C HIS A 178 -0.02 -0.35 6.65
N SER A 179 -0.65 0.81 6.64
CA SER A 179 -1.75 1.19 7.52
C SER A 179 -2.99 1.67 6.76
N ALA A 180 -3.18 1.17 5.54
CA ALA A 180 -4.35 1.41 4.70
C ALA A 180 -5.00 0.07 4.29
N PRO A 181 -6.29 0.05 3.93
CA PRO A 181 -6.97 -1.17 3.52
C PRO A 181 -6.39 -1.78 2.25
N ALA A 182 -6.45 -3.10 2.11
CA ALA A 182 -5.92 -3.85 0.98
C ALA A 182 -6.91 -4.77 0.30
N ASN A 183 -7.98 -5.21 0.77
CA ASN A 183 -8.90 -6.20 0.18
C ASN A 183 -9.61 -5.69 -1.11
N PHE A 184 -8.83 -5.30 -2.14
CA PHE A 184 -9.31 -4.74 -3.42
C PHE A 184 -8.53 -5.21 -4.66
N PHE A 185 -7.73 -6.28 -4.54
CA PHE A 185 -6.88 -6.78 -5.63
C PHE A 185 -7.65 -7.62 -6.65
N GLU A 186 -7.10 -7.71 -7.85
CA GLU A 186 -7.57 -8.53 -8.97
C GLU A 186 -7.32 -10.03 -8.78
N ASN A 187 -6.79 -10.47 -7.64
CA ASN A 187 -6.42 -11.85 -7.38
C ASN A 187 -6.72 -12.27 -5.93
N ASP A 188 -7.03 -13.55 -5.75
CA ASP A 188 -7.35 -14.11 -4.43
C ASP A 188 -6.13 -14.19 -3.51
N PHE A 189 -4.92 -14.32 -4.06
CA PHE A 189 -3.70 -14.46 -3.27
C PHE A 189 -3.46 -13.26 -2.36
N TYR A 190 -3.44 -12.06 -2.92
CA TYR A 190 -3.23 -10.86 -2.13
C TYR A 190 -4.45 -10.45 -1.32
N ASN A 191 -5.67 -10.69 -1.81
CA ASN A 191 -6.88 -10.51 -1.00
C ASN A 191 -6.94 -11.44 0.23
N LYS A 192 -6.18 -12.55 0.23
CA LYS A 192 -6.09 -13.50 1.34
C LYS A 192 -4.93 -13.22 2.30
N HIS A 193 -3.76 -12.78 1.77
CA HIS A 193 -2.51 -12.80 2.53
C HIS A 193 -1.95 -11.42 2.90
N MET A 194 -2.38 -10.36 2.24
CA MET A 194 -1.85 -9.02 2.51
C MET A 194 -2.40 -8.41 3.81
N THR A 195 -3.53 -8.92 4.30
CA THR A 195 -4.23 -8.40 5.49
C THR A 195 -4.57 -9.51 6.49
N SER A 196 -5.03 -9.13 7.68
CA SER A 196 -5.64 -10.06 8.64
C SER A 196 -7.05 -10.52 8.24
N GLY A 197 -7.70 -9.85 7.28
CA GLY A 197 -8.97 -10.24 6.67
C GLY A 197 -8.75 -10.99 5.37
N LYS A 198 -9.71 -11.83 4.94
CA LYS A 198 -9.57 -12.61 3.72
C LYS A 198 -10.63 -12.17 2.72
N TRP A 199 -10.26 -12.14 1.45
CA TRP A 199 -11.07 -11.93 0.26
C TRP A 199 -11.41 -10.49 -0.03
N LEU A 200 -11.92 -10.24 -1.23
CA LEU A 200 -12.25 -8.93 -1.77
C LEU A 200 -13.41 -8.29 -0.98
N GLU A 201 -13.30 -7.00 -0.65
CA GLU A 201 -14.39 -6.17 -0.14
C GLU A 201 -14.95 -5.26 -1.26
N MET A 202 -16.08 -5.66 -1.80
CA MET A 202 -16.69 -4.94 -2.94
C MET A 202 -17.05 -3.49 -2.64
N LYS A 203 -17.57 -3.20 -1.44
CA LYS A 203 -17.93 -1.82 -1.06
C LYS A 203 -16.71 -0.92 -0.98
N PHE A 204 -15.57 -1.45 -0.53
CA PHE A 204 -14.33 -0.69 -0.52
C PHE A 204 -13.79 -0.45 -1.92
N LEU A 205 -13.79 -1.48 -2.78
CA LEU A 205 -13.39 -1.34 -4.18
C LEU A 205 -14.24 -0.27 -4.89
N ASP A 206 -15.56 -0.32 -4.74
CA ASP A 206 -16.47 0.66 -5.35
C ASP A 206 -16.27 2.06 -4.77
N PHE A 207 -16.09 2.18 -3.45
CA PHE A 207 -15.80 3.45 -2.79
C PHE A 207 -14.53 4.09 -3.34
N VAL A 208 -13.40 3.37 -3.35
CA VAL A 208 -12.12 3.93 -3.80
C VAL A 208 -12.14 4.21 -5.32
N THR A 209 -12.79 3.37 -6.12
CA THR A 209 -13.02 3.60 -7.56
C THR A 209 -13.75 4.94 -7.79
N GLN A 210 -14.90 5.13 -7.13
CA GLN A 210 -15.70 6.35 -7.28
C GLN A 210 -14.93 7.60 -6.83
N ARG A 211 -14.15 7.48 -5.74
CA ARG A 211 -13.35 8.60 -5.23
C ARG A 211 -12.24 9.00 -6.21
N ILE A 212 -11.48 8.02 -6.73
CA ILE A 212 -10.42 8.28 -7.72
C ILE A 212 -11.02 8.82 -9.04
N ALA A 213 -12.08 8.18 -9.54
CA ALA A 213 -12.78 8.65 -10.75
C ALA A 213 -13.27 10.09 -10.61
N ARG A 214 -13.89 10.42 -9.46
CA ARG A 214 -14.29 11.80 -9.15
C ARG A 214 -13.08 12.74 -9.16
N GLY A 215 -11.96 12.35 -8.56
CA GLY A 215 -10.73 13.16 -8.58
C GLY A 215 -10.23 13.45 -9.99
N ILE A 216 -10.22 12.45 -10.88
CA ILE A 216 -9.83 12.62 -12.30
C ILE A 216 -10.80 13.56 -13.02
N LEU A 217 -12.11 13.38 -12.84
CA LEU A 217 -13.14 14.24 -13.45
C LEU A 217 -13.04 15.69 -12.96
N GLU A 218 -12.82 15.91 -11.66
CA GLU A 218 -12.64 17.25 -11.09
C GLU A 218 -11.34 17.91 -11.57
N ALA A 219 -10.22 17.17 -11.62
CA ALA A 219 -8.95 17.68 -12.15
C ALA A 219 -9.09 18.05 -13.63
N HIS A 220 -9.73 17.20 -14.44
CA HIS A 220 -10.03 17.48 -15.84
C HIS A 220 -10.92 18.72 -16.00
N LYS A 221 -11.98 18.86 -15.19
CA LYS A 221 -12.91 20.00 -15.24
C LYS A 221 -12.23 21.32 -14.89
N ASN A 222 -11.39 21.31 -13.85
CA ASN A 222 -10.76 22.50 -13.27
C ASN A 222 -9.40 22.84 -13.89
N ARG A 223 -9.03 22.20 -15.01
CA ARG A 223 -7.76 22.45 -15.70
C ARG A 223 -7.65 23.88 -16.21
N ARG A 224 -6.43 24.40 -16.18
CA ARG A 224 -6.06 25.76 -16.58
C ARG A 224 -4.83 25.70 -17.47
N PRO A 225 -4.53 26.77 -18.26
CA PRO A 225 -3.27 26.88 -18.98
C PRO A 225 -2.09 26.60 -18.06
N ALA A 226 -1.14 25.76 -18.52
CA ALA A 226 -0.12 25.18 -17.66
C ALA A 226 1.29 25.37 -18.18
N LYS A 227 2.23 25.38 -17.24
CA LYS A 227 3.67 25.19 -17.46
C LYS A 227 4.14 24.04 -16.58
N ILE A 228 5.10 23.28 -17.08
CA ILE A 228 5.73 22.22 -16.29
C ILE A 228 7.25 22.31 -16.32
N ALA A 229 7.88 21.72 -15.30
CA ALA A 229 9.31 21.49 -15.26
C ALA A 229 9.57 20.14 -14.63
N THR A 230 10.59 19.44 -15.11
CA THR A 230 11.03 18.15 -14.61
C THR A 230 12.40 18.28 -13.96
N GLY A 231 12.70 17.43 -12.99
CA GLY A 231 14.00 17.43 -12.36
C GLY A 231 14.24 16.31 -11.35
N ARG A 232 15.47 16.27 -10.87
CA ARG A 232 15.94 15.28 -9.92
C ARG A 232 16.84 15.96 -8.89
N LYS A 233 16.79 15.45 -7.65
CA LYS A 233 17.73 15.77 -6.57
C LYS A 233 18.10 14.49 -5.84
N ASP A 234 19.38 14.24 -5.58
CA ASP A 234 19.81 13.12 -4.75
C ASP A 234 19.76 13.53 -3.27
N ILE A 235 19.03 12.74 -2.48
CA ILE A 235 18.83 12.95 -1.06
C ILE A 235 19.22 11.70 -0.27
N TYR A 236 19.95 11.85 0.82
CA TYR A 236 20.48 10.76 1.64
C TYR A 236 20.03 10.89 3.09
N GLY A 237 20.09 9.75 3.83
CA GLY A 237 19.75 9.72 5.25
C GLY A 237 18.25 9.54 5.55
N TYR A 238 17.42 9.26 4.55
CA TYR A 238 15.98 9.01 4.70
C TYR A 238 15.59 7.56 4.45
N ASN A 239 16.43 6.82 3.73
CA ASN A 239 16.29 5.41 3.43
C ASN A 239 17.59 4.65 3.70
N ARG A 240 17.50 3.33 3.81
CA ARG A 240 18.64 2.41 3.90
C ARG A 240 18.30 1.10 3.21
N ASN A 241 19.30 0.40 2.70
CA ASN A 241 19.13 -0.94 2.16
C ASN A 241 18.96 -1.94 3.30
N ARG A 242 17.90 -2.77 3.23
CA ARG A 242 17.59 -3.80 4.24
C ARG A 242 18.08 -5.21 3.84
N SER A 243 18.56 -5.36 2.62
CA SER A 243 19.00 -6.63 2.03
C SER A 243 20.38 -6.48 1.39
N LEU A 244 21.32 -5.84 2.12
CA LEU A 244 22.65 -5.48 1.64
C LEU A 244 23.44 -6.69 1.14
N ASP A 245 23.30 -7.84 1.81
CA ASP A 245 24.01 -9.08 1.46
C ASP A 245 23.55 -9.70 0.13
N SER A 246 22.37 -9.35 -0.37
CA SER A 246 21.93 -9.67 -1.72
C SER A 246 22.32 -8.58 -2.73
N TYR A 247 22.25 -7.30 -2.33
CA TYR A 247 22.61 -6.18 -3.18
C TYR A 247 24.08 -6.25 -3.67
N VAL A 248 25.01 -6.59 -2.78
CA VAL A 248 26.45 -6.67 -3.11
C VAL A 248 26.81 -7.81 -4.11
N LEU A 249 25.87 -8.68 -4.44
CA LEU A 249 26.05 -9.69 -5.46
C LEU A 249 25.90 -9.13 -6.89
N ASN A 250 25.34 -7.95 -7.04
CA ASN A 250 25.19 -7.29 -8.33
C ASN A 250 26.57 -6.78 -8.83
N GLU A 251 26.81 -6.92 -10.12
CA GLU A 251 28.06 -6.41 -10.74
C GLU A 251 28.25 -4.90 -10.51
N ASN A 252 27.16 -4.15 -10.47
CA ASN A 252 27.15 -2.70 -10.30
C ASN A 252 27.16 -2.24 -8.82
N ALA A 253 27.37 -3.16 -7.86
CA ALA A 253 27.46 -2.80 -6.45
C ALA A 253 28.69 -1.93 -6.13
N GLY A 254 29.72 -1.95 -7.01
CA GLY A 254 30.93 -1.15 -6.86
C GLY A 254 31.73 -1.52 -5.60
N ASP A 255 32.19 -0.49 -4.88
CA ASP A 255 33.00 -0.65 -3.66
C ASP A 255 32.17 -0.86 -2.38
N ILE A 256 30.87 -1.12 -2.52
CA ILE A 256 29.99 -1.37 -1.36
C ILE A 256 30.32 -2.74 -0.75
N ARG A 257 30.67 -2.73 0.54
CA ARG A 257 31.15 -3.93 1.25
C ARG A 257 30.29 -4.19 2.49
N LEU A 258 30.14 -5.48 2.83
CA LEU A 258 29.36 -5.91 3.99
C LEU A 258 29.97 -5.52 5.36
N ASP A 259 31.29 -5.31 5.39
CA ASP A 259 32.01 -4.91 6.60
C ASP A 259 32.03 -3.40 6.85
N ASP A 260 31.50 -2.59 5.93
CA ASP A 260 31.28 -1.15 6.12
C ASP A 260 29.93 -0.89 6.80
N PRO A 261 29.89 -0.33 8.03
CA PRO A 261 28.64 -0.02 8.72
C PRO A 261 27.76 0.96 7.96
N GLU A 262 28.35 1.84 7.13
CA GLU A 262 27.64 2.83 6.34
C GLU A 262 27.15 2.31 4.99
N ALA A 263 27.49 1.07 4.62
CA ALA A 263 27.13 0.48 3.34
C ALA A 263 25.61 0.45 3.11
N VAL A 264 24.82 0.24 4.14
CA VAL A 264 23.34 0.24 4.07
C VAL A 264 22.76 1.59 3.63
N PHE A 265 23.48 2.70 3.88
CA PHE A 265 23.07 4.05 3.47
C PHE A 265 23.67 4.46 2.12
N LYS A 266 24.63 3.69 1.59
CA LYS A 266 25.24 3.88 0.27
C LYS A 266 24.57 3.04 -0.80
N ALA A 267 24.11 1.83 -0.44
CA ALA A 267 23.42 0.86 -1.33
C ALA A 267 21.95 1.25 -1.58
N VAL A 268 21.68 2.53 -1.84
CA VAL A 268 20.33 3.08 -1.96
C VAL A 268 20.09 3.71 -3.34
N ASN A 269 18.83 3.96 -3.66
CA ASN A 269 18.46 4.91 -4.70
C ASN A 269 18.16 6.27 -4.03
N PRO A 270 19.08 7.25 -4.11
CA PRO A 270 18.90 8.54 -3.46
C PRO A 270 18.00 9.49 -4.26
N ALA A 271 17.63 9.15 -5.49
CA ALA A 271 16.96 10.07 -6.39
C ALA A 271 15.53 10.38 -5.96
N LEU A 272 15.28 11.65 -5.68
CA LEU A 272 13.97 12.27 -5.64
C LEU A 272 13.69 12.88 -7.01
N TYR A 273 12.76 12.29 -7.76
CA TYR A 273 12.30 12.79 -9.05
C TYR A 273 11.06 13.65 -8.87
N MET A 274 10.90 14.68 -9.72
CA MET A 274 9.75 15.58 -9.66
C MET A 274 9.36 16.12 -11.04
N VAL A 275 8.05 16.17 -11.26
CA VAL A 275 7.38 17.00 -12.29
C VAL A 275 6.65 18.10 -11.52
N ARG A 276 7.13 19.34 -11.60
CA ARG A 276 6.45 20.54 -11.07
C ARG A 276 5.44 21.04 -12.09
N ILE A 277 4.27 21.48 -11.60
CA ILE A 277 3.19 22.04 -12.42
C ILE A 277 2.77 23.38 -11.86
N ASP A 278 2.79 24.41 -12.70
CA ASP A 278 2.22 25.73 -12.41
C ASP A 278 1.10 26.02 -13.41
N VAL A 279 0.04 26.70 -12.97
CA VAL A 279 -1.10 27.05 -13.84
C VAL A 279 -1.44 28.53 -13.71
N LYS A 280 -2.06 29.06 -14.77
CA LYS A 280 -2.47 30.46 -14.86
C LYS A 280 -3.66 30.75 -13.94
N ASP A 281 -3.54 31.76 -13.07
CA ASP A 281 -4.65 32.25 -12.27
C ASP A 281 -5.58 33.19 -13.09
N ASN A 282 -6.56 33.78 -12.44
CA ASN A 282 -7.52 34.67 -13.10
C ASN A 282 -6.90 36.00 -13.52
N ASP A 283 -5.76 36.39 -12.94
CA ASP A 283 -5.02 37.62 -13.24
C ASP A 283 -3.94 37.39 -14.31
N GLY A 284 -3.88 36.17 -14.85
CA GLY A 284 -2.94 35.79 -15.89
C GLY A 284 -1.56 35.40 -15.39
N GLN A 285 -1.34 35.31 -14.07
CA GLN A 285 -0.07 34.92 -13.47
C GLN A 285 0.01 33.38 -13.31
N TYR A 286 1.18 32.80 -13.59
CA TYR A 286 1.42 31.39 -13.31
C TYR A 286 1.75 31.20 -11.84
N LYS A 287 0.97 30.35 -11.15
CA LYS A 287 1.14 29.98 -9.75
C LYS A 287 1.21 28.46 -9.58
N PRO A 288 1.94 27.94 -8.57
CA PRO A 288 2.04 26.53 -8.32
C PRO A 288 0.69 25.82 -8.17
N LEU A 289 0.48 24.76 -8.95
CA LEU A 289 -0.63 23.83 -8.79
C LEU A 289 -0.23 22.63 -7.94
N GLY A 290 1.00 22.14 -8.14
CA GLY A 290 1.50 21.00 -7.40
C GLY A 290 2.67 20.28 -8.08
N ALA A 291 2.92 19.05 -7.63
CA ALA A 291 3.94 18.18 -8.20
C ALA A 291 3.56 16.72 -8.17
N PHE A 292 4.02 15.95 -9.17
CA PHE A 292 4.12 14.50 -9.14
C PHE A 292 5.59 14.13 -8.91
N SER A 293 5.87 13.31 -7.89
CA SER A 293 7.24 12.97 -7.53
C SER A 293 7.36 11.53 -7.06
N ALA A 294 8.59 10.99 -7.04
CA ALA A 294 8.88 9.65 -6.56
C ALA A 294 10.14 9.64 -5.70
N PHE A 295 10.09 8.88 -4.60
CA PHE A 295 11.24 8.59 -3.77
C PHE A 295 11.26 7.14 -3.31
N SER A 296 12.44 6.53 -3.25
CA SER A 296 12.61 5.09 -2.98
C SER A 296 12.69 4.83 -1.48
N VAL A 297 11.54 4.65 -0.83
CA VAL A 297 11.44 4.28 0.58
C VAL A 297 10.14 3.52 0.86
N HIS A 298 10.19 2.48 1.71
CA HIS A 298 9.00 1.82 2.23
C HIS A 298 8.24 2.71 3.22
N ALA A 299 6.93 2.65 3.19
CA ALA A 299 6.06 3.28 4.18
C ALA A 299 5.89 2.36 5.41
N THR A 300 7.01 2.05 6.08
CA THR A 300 7.09 1.15 7.24
C THR A 300 7.77 1.80 8.45
N ALA A 301 7.75 3.12 8.54
CA ALA A 301 8.18 3.83 9.75
C ALA A 301 7.26 3.52 10.93
N LEU A 302 5.97 3.29 10.69
CA LEU A 302 5.01 2.80 11.67
C LEU A 302 4.92 1.27 11.61
N THR A 303 4.83 0.63 12.76
CA THR A 303 4.92 -0.83 12.94
C THR A 303 3.56 -1.50 13.05
N PRO A 304 3.46 -2.85 12.98
CA PRO A 304 2.19 -3.60 12.97
C PRO A 304 1.16 -3.27 14.04
N PRO A 305 1.50 -2.89 15.30
CA PRO A 305 0.51 -2.57 16.32
C PRO A 305 -0.33 -1.31 16.07
N VAL A 306 -0.04 -0.53 15.03
CA VAL A 306 -0.87 0.63 14.67
C VAL A 306 -2.34 0.20 14.44
N GLU A 307 -3.29 0.99 14.97
CA GLU A 307 -4.73 0.67 14.91
C GLU A 307 -5.54 1.69 14.10
N VAL A 308 -4.89 2.66 13.50
CA VAL A 308 -5.55 3.74 12.76
C VAL A 308 -5.00 3.86 11.35
N TYR A 309 -5.89 4.15 10.39
CA TYR A 309 -5.46 4.43 9.01
C TYR A 309 -4.52 5.62 8.97
N ASN A 310 -3.49 5.52 8.15
CA ASN A 310 -2.54 6.60 7.92
C ASN A 310 -1.69 6.33 6.66
N ALA A 311 -1.02 7.37 6.16
CA ALA A 311 -0.12 7.28 5.02
C ALA A 311 1.37 7.27 5.44
N ASP A 312 1.68 6.88 6.69
CA ASP A 312 3.04 6.77 7.22
C ASP A 312 3.85 8.07 7.00
N LEU A 313 5.16 7.98 6.74
CA LEU A 313 6.03 9.13 6.47
C LEU A 313 5.61 9.97 5.25
N PHE A 314 4.91 9.37 4.27
CA PHE A 314 4.44 10.07 3.07
C PHE A 314 3.44 11.18 3.39
N ALA A 315 2.56 10.98 4.38
CA ALA A 315 1.60 11.99 4.81
C ALA A 315 2.28 13.31 5.19
N TYR A 316 3.38 13.23 5.91
CA TYR A 316 4.12 14.41 6.37
C TYR A 316 4.87 15.10 5.21
N ALA A 317 5.54 14.30 4.35
CA ALA A 317 6.27 14.83 3.20
C ALA A 317 5.34 15.58 2.24
N GLN A 318 4.19 15.00 1.93
CA GLN A 318 3.20 15.56 1.03
C GLN A 318 2.59 16.84 1.59
N LYS A 319 2.10 16.79 2.83
CA LYS A 319 1.45 17.95 3.49
C LYS A 319 2.40 19.13 3.70
N ASP A 320 3.67 18.87 4.00
CA ASP A 320 4.65 19.93 4.21
C ASP A 320 4.90 20.72 2.93
N LEU A 321 5.01 20.07 1.76
CA LEU A 321 5.10 20.76 0.50
C LEU A 321 3.78 21.49 0.17
N GLU A 322 2.63 20.80 0.27
CA GLU A 322 1.30 21.37 -0.04
C GLU A 322 1.06 22.68 0.74
N TRP A 323 1.30 22.69 2.06
CA TRP A 323 1.08 23.87 2.90
C TRP A 323 2.13 24.98 2.69
N THR A 324 3.41 24.59 2.55
CA THR A 324 4.48 25.57 2.41
C THR A 324 4.38 26.33 1.09
N ILE A 325 4.16 25.61 0.00
CA ILE A 325 4.03 26.21 -1.33
C ILE A 325 2.75 27.02 -1.44
N LYS A 326 1.60 26.50 -0.95
CA LYS A 326 0.36 27.27 -0.93
C LYS A 326 0.53 28.63 -0.25
N ARG A 327 1.16 28.66 0.91
CA ARG A 327 1.36 29.90 1.67
C ARG A 327 2.38 30.81 0.99
N LYS A 328 3.51 30.27 0.53
CA LYS A 328 4.59 31.07 -0.07
C LYS A 328 4.16 31.81 -1.32
N TYR A 329 3.35 31.16 -2.16
CA TYR A 329 2.90 31.70 -3.45
C TYR A 329 1.48 32.25 -3.41
N ASP A 330 0.83 32.23 -2.27
CA ASP A 330 -0.55 32.70 -2.06
C ASP A 330 -1.49 32.17 -3.17
N THR A 331 -1.51 30.84 -3.33
CA THR A 331 -2.31 30.22 -4.40
C THR A 331 -3.79 30.22 -4.01
N PRO A 332 -4.72 30.59 -4.93
CA PRO A 332 -6.16 30.60 -4.65
C PRO A 332 -6.77 29.17 -4.58
N TRP A 333 -6.02 28.15 -4.87
CA TRP A 333 -6.39 26.73 -4.80
C TRP A 333 -5.50 25.95 -3.83
N ALA A 334 -5.88 24.70 -3.57
CA ALA A 334 -5.03 23.78 -2.82
C ALA A 334 -3.88 23.29 -3.71
N VAL A 335 -2.65 23.38 -3.22
CA VAL A 335 -1.49 22.75 -3.87
C VAL A 335 -1.55 21.25 -3.62
N VAL A 336 -1.22 20.44 -4.62
CA VAL A 336 -1.27 18.97 -4.55
C VAL A 336 0.13 18.39 -4.74
N HIS A 337 0.61 17.60 -3.79
CA HIS A 337 1.88 16.88 -3.90
C HIS A 337 1.64 15.38 -3.95
N ALA A 338 1.61 14.82 -5.15
CA ALA A 338 1.48 13.38 -5.41
C ALA A 338 2.86 12.70 -5.33
N LEU A 339 3.29 12.31 -4.13
CA LEU A 339 4.55 11.60 -3.90
C LEU A 339 4.31 10.09 -3.87
N THR A 340 4.88 9.36 -4.83
CA THR A 340 4.80 7.90 -4.94
C THR A 340 6.10 7.21 -4.56
N THR A 341 6.06 5.88 -4.39
CA THR A 341 7.26 5.07 -4.20
C THR A 341 8.03 4.90 -5.51
N GLY A 342 9.35 5.03 -5.43
CA GLY A 342 10.28 4.64 -6.49
C GLY A 342 10.65 3.15 -6.37
N THR A 343 11.94 2.83 -6.50
CA THR A 343 12.49 1.47 -6.33
C THR A 343 12.64 1.17 -4.83
N GLN A 344 11.54 0.80 -4.17
CA GLN A 344 11.52 0.67 -2.71
C GLN A 344 11.68 -0.77 -2.20
N GLY A 345 11.74 -1.79 -3.08
CA GLY A 345 11.67 -3.19 -2.68
C GLY A 345 12.63 -3.58 -1.54
N ASP A 346 13.87 -3.12 -1.59
CA ASP A 346 14.90 -3.33 -0.58
C ASP A 346 15.21 -2.07 0.27
N MET A 347 14.40 -1.00 0.14
CA MET A 347 14.62 0.29 0.82
C MET A 347 13.74 0.45 2.06
N ALA A 348 14.29 0.23 3.24
CA ALA A 348 13.63 0.55 4.51
C ALA A 348 13.76 2.06 4.84
N PRO A 349 12.86 2.62 5.69
CA PRO A 349 13.12 3.91 6.33
C PRO A 349 14.45 3.90 7.09
N ALA A 350 15.14 5.03 7.15
CA ALA A 350 16.40 5.18 7.90
C ALA A 350 16.17 5.20 9.43
N LEU A 351 15.65 4.08 9.95
CA LEU A 351 15.40 3.84 11.36
C LEU A 351 16.20 2.63 11.85
N PRO A 352 16.48 2.53 13.16
CA PRO A 352 17.17 1.37 13.73
C PRO A 352 16.48 0.05 13.38
N GLU A 353 17.26 -0.97 13.09
CA GLU A 353 16.76 -2.33 12.86
C GLU A 353 16.28 -2.96 14.15
N GLN A 354 15.22 -3.76 14.07
CA GLN A 354 14.79 -4.58 15.20
C GLN A 354 15.54 -5.91 15.26
N GLY A 355 16.27 -6.25 14.20
CA GLY A 355 17.13 -7.42 14.11
C GLY A 355 16.41 -8.76 14.32
N ASP A 356 17.15 -9.74 14.81
CA ASP A 356 16.68 -11.11 15.06
C ASP A 356 15.92 -11.28 16.39
N ASN A 357 15.42 -10.20 16.98
CA ASN A 357 14.68 -10.29 18.23
C ASN A 357 13.36 -11.06 18.04
N ILE A 358 13.33 -12.30 18.46
CA ILE A 358 12.15 -13.19 18.39
C ILE A 358 10.97 -12.71 19.24
N PHE A 359 11.21 -11.83 20.19
CA PHE A 359 10.19 -11.21 21.05
C PHE A 359 9.81 -9.80 20.58
N CYS A 360 10.05 -9.46 19.32
CA CYS A 360 9.85 -8.12 18.74
C CYS A 360 8.76 -7.33 19.44
N ASN A 361 9.16 -6.41 20.31
CA ASN A 361 8.25 -5.44 20.89
C ASN A 361 8.13 -4.27 19.91
N PHE A 362 7.28 -4.44 18.91
CA PHE A 362 7.06 -3.39 17.92
C PHE A 362 6.53 -2.13 18.59
N GLN A 363 7.25 -1.02 18.40
CA GLN A 363 6.89 0.29 18.92
C GLN A 363 6.29 1.15 17.82
N VAL A 364 5.10 1.71 18.04
CA VAL A 364 4.49 2.67 17.09
C VAL A 364 5.04 4.06 17.39
N ASN A 365 6.08 4.46 16.67
CA ASN A 365 6.77 5.73 16.88
C ASN A 365 6.37 6.77 15.82
N TRP A 366 5.37 7.58 16.15
CA TRP A 366 4.89 8.65 15.28
C TRP A 366 5.89 9.79 15.10
N ARG A 367 6.76 10.03 16.08
CA ARG A 367 7.78 11.09 16.01
C ARG A 367 8.80 10.80 14.94
N ASP A 368 9.25 9.56 14.83
CA ASP A 368 10.21 9.15 13.81
C ASP A 368 9.60 9.18 12.40
N ALA A 369 8.38 8.67 12.23
CA ALA A 369 7.66 8.77 10.96
C ALA A 369 7.49 10.23 10.52
N LYS A 370 7.11 11.13 11.47
CA LYS A 370 6.98 12.56 11.23
C LYS A 370 8.33 13.21 10.87
N LYS A 371 9.41 12.90 11.61
CA LYS A 371 10.75 13.46 11.39
C LYS A 371 11.27 13.09 9.99
N LEU A 372 11.17 11.82 9.61
CA LEU A 372 11.58 11.35 8.28
C LEU A 372 10.74 11.99 7.17
N GLY A 373 9.42 11.95 7.31
CA GLY A 373 8.52 12.53 6.30
C GLY A 373 8.73 14.03 6.14
N GLN A 374 8.90 14.79 7.23
CA GLN A 374 9.22 16.21 7.17
C GLN A 374 10.61 16.48 6.57
N GLY A 375 11.58 15.59 6.77
CA GLY A 375 12.88 15.65 6.12
C GLY A 375 12.74 15.56 4.60
N ILE A 376 12.08 14.51 4.11
CA ILE A 376 11.79 14.32 2.68
C ILE A 376 10.97 15.50 2.13
N GLY A 377 10.01 16.02 2.90
CA GLY A 377 9.23 17.21 2.54
C GLY A 377 10.07 18.44 2.31
N ARG A 378 11.07 18.72 3.18
CA ARG A 378 12.01 19.85 2.99
C ARG A 378 12.82 19.71 1.71
N GLU A 379 13.30 18.50 1.42
CA GLU A 379 14.06 18.22 0.19
C GLU A 379 13.17 18.37 -1.06
N ALA A 380 11.92 17.92 -0.98
CA ALA A 380 10.94 18.08 -2.05
C ALA A 380 10.60 19.56 -2.29
N ILE A 381 10.45 20.38 -1.24
CA ILE A 381 10.26 21.84 -1.35
C ILE A 381 11.47 22.49 -2.04
N SER A 382 12.69 22.12 -1.62
CA SER A 382 13.94 22.64 -2.22
C SER A 382 14.02 22.31 -3.73
N LEU A 383 13.70 21.06 -4.11
CA LEU A 383 13.66 20.66 -5.51
C LEU A 383 12.55 21.41 -6.28
N PHE A 384 11.35 21.49 -5.70
CA PHE A 384 10.21 22.20 -6.31
C PHE A 384 10.58 23.66 -6.62
N GLU A 385 11.21 24.36 -5.69
CA GLU A 385 11.63 25.74 -5.88
C GLU A 385 12.69 25.89 -6.97
N SER A 386 13.70 25.00 -7.00
CA SER A 386 14.76 25.02 -8.02
C SER A 386 14.27 24.79 -9.46
N LEU A 387 13.05 24.25 -9.62
CA LEU A 387 12.42 24.05 -10.91
C LEU A 387 11.66 25.28 -11.43
N GLY A 388 11.52 26.35 -10.64
CA GLY A 388 10.76 27.53 -11.00
C GLY A 388 11.21 28.19 -12.31
N ASP A 389 12.52 28.35 -12.49
CA ASP A 389 13.12 28.99 -13.67
C ASP A 389 13.14 28.07 -14.90
N LYS A 390 12.78 26.77 -14.75
CA LYS A 390 12.76 25.77 -15.83
C LYS A 390 11.36 25.52 -16.39
N LEU A 391 10.35 26.22 -15.91
CA LEU A 391 8.96 26.03 -16.31
C LEU A 391 8.75 26.41 -17.79
N THR A 392 8.22 25.47 -18.56
CA THR A 392 7.89 25.64 -19.99
C THR A 392 6.44 25.35 -20.29
N ALA A 393 5.86 26.08 -21.24
CA ALA A 393 4.56 25.78 -21.83
C ALA A 393 4.67 24.85 -23.05
N ASP A 394 5.89 24.54 -23.53
CA ASP A 394 6.07 23.49 -24.53
C ASP A 394 6.05 22.14 -23.84
N ILE A 395 4.84 21.59 -23.73
CA ILE A 395 4.60 20.31 -23.07
C ILE A 395 4.51 19.21 -24.13
N VAL A 396 5.23 18.12 -23.89
CA VAL A 396 5.20 16.90 -24.71
C VAL A 396 4.74 15.75 -23.82
N LEU A 397 3.58 15.19 -24.14
CA LEU A 397 3.04 14.03 -23.47
C LEU A 397 2.99 12.81 -24.39
N GLY A 398 3.01 11.63 -23.80
CA GLY A 398 2.78 10.37 -24.49
C GLY A 398 2.59 9.23 -23.53
N SER A 399 1.91 8.19 -23.99
CA SER A 399 1.69 6.98 -23.21
C SER A 399 1.76 5.75 -24.10
N ALA A 400 2.24 4.65 -23.55
CA ALA A 400 2.16 3.34 -24.17
C ALA A 400 1.78 2.32 -23.12
N VAL A 401 0.98 1.34 -23.51
CA VAL A 401 0.54 0.26 -22.62
C VAL A 401 0.41 -1.06 -23.36
N ARG A 402 0.80 -2.14 -22.68
CA ARG A 402 0.65 -3.52 -23.13
C ARG A 402 0.29 -4.40 -21.95
N GLU A 403 -0.82 -5.15 -22.03
CA GLU A 403 -1.18 -6.17 -21.07
C GLU A 403 -0.76 -7.56 -21.55
N LEU A 404 0.01 -8.26 -20.72
CA LEU A 404 0.44 -9.63 -20.99
C LEU A 404 0.05 -10.57 -19.85
N ASN A 405 -0.58 -11.69 -20.19
CA ASN A 405 -0.64 -12.83 -19.27
C ASN A 405 0.71 -13.54 -19.25
N ILE A 406 1.51 -13.26 -18.21
CA ILE A 406 2.88 -13.76 -18.10
C ILE A 406 2.98 -15.28 -17.88
N ARG A 407 1.88 -15.99 -17.62
CA ARG A 407 1.84 -17.46 -17.60
C ARG A 407 1.73 -18.06 -19.00
N GLU A 408 1.08 -17.36 -19.92
CA GLU A 408 0.90 -17.76 -21.31
C GLU A 408 2.02 -17.22 -22.20
N GLN A 409 2.37 -15.98 -21.98
CA GLN A 409 3.41 -15.23 -22.73
C GLN A 409 4.71 -15.13 -21.88
N ASN A 410 5.15 -16.27 -21.36
CA ASN A 410 6.27 -16.32 -20.41
C ASN A 410 7.66 -16.35 -21.06
N VAL A 411 7.76 -16.14 -22.35
CA VAL A 411 9.00 -16.12 -23.11
C VAL A 411 9.11 -14.81 -23.88
N VAL A 412 10.25 -14.14 -23.77
CA VAL A 412 10.63 -12.99 -24.59
C VAL A 412 12.12 -13.07 -24.91
N GLU A 413 12.49 -12.92 -26.18
CA GLU A 413 13.86 -13.19 -26.65
C GLU A 413 14.34 -14.56 -26.13
N ASN A 414 15.47 -14.60 -25.42
CA ASN A 414 16.04 -15.82 -24.82
C ASN A 414 15.67 -16.00 -23.33
N ILE A 415 14.76 -15.16 -22.81
CA ILE A 415 14.40 -15.12 -21.40
C ILE A 415 13.07 -15.84 -21.18
N LYS A 416 13.05 -16.78 -20.24
CA LYS A 416 11.88 -17.56 -19.89
C LYS A 416 11.53 -17.41 -18.41
N LEU A 417 10.33 -16.89 -18.11
CA LEU A 417 9.73 -16.91 -16.78
C LEU A 417 9.24 -18.31 -16.39
N CYS A 418 9.15 -18.55 -15.09
CA CYS A 418 8.41 -19.70 -14.59
C CYS A 418 6.91 -19.53 -14.90
N LYS A 419 6.29 -20.59 -15.42
CA LYS A 419 4.85 -20.56 -15.73
C LYS A 419 3.99 -20.42 -14.50
N ASP A 420 4.40 -21.04 -13.39
CA ASP A 420 3.66 -21.05 -12.14
C ASP A 420 4.39 -20.21 -11.08
N ALA A 421 3.60 -19.42 -10.36
CA ALA A 421 4.08 -18.66 -9.21
C ALA A 421 4.43 -19.61 -8.05
N VAL A 422 5.52 -19.29 -7.33
CA VAL A 422 5.96 -20.06 -6.16
C VAL A 422 6.36 -19.14 -5.03
N ILE A 423 5.80 -19.41 -3.84
CA ILE A 423 6.15 -18.74 -2.59
C ILE A 423 7.42 -19.37 -2.02
N GLY A 424 8.43 -18.55 -1.78
CA GLY A 424 9.63 -18.97 -1.04
C GLY A 424 9.43 -18.94 0.47
N ASN A 425 10.16 -19.80 1.19
CA ASN A 425 10.11 -19.85 2.66
C ASN A 425 10.44 -18.50 3.32
N ALA A 426 11.38 -17.76 2.74
CA ALA A 426 11.83 -16.47 3.26
C ALA A 426 10.70 -15.42 3.34
N LEU A 427 9.66 -15.52 2.48
CA LEU A 427 8.50 -14.64 2.55
C LEU A 427 7.79 -14.71 3.90
N VAL A 428 7.68 -15.91 4.46
CA VAL A 428 6.96 -16.12 5.74
C VAL A 428 7.70 -15.52 6.92
N GLY A 429 9.04 -15.50 6.87
CA GLY A 429 9.89 -14.89 7.90
C GLY A 429 9.79 -13.37 7.97
N GLY A 430 9.35 -12.74 6.89
CA GLY A 430 9.28 -11.28 6.76
C GLY A 430 10.61 -10.61 6.42
N ALA A 431 10.54 -9.33 6.10
CA ALA A 431 11.72 -8.51 5.79
C ALA A 431 12.62 -8.34 7.02
N TYR A 432 13.92 -8.08 6.77
CA TYR A 432 14.94 -8.07 7.82
C TYR A 432 14.61 -7.08 8.95
N GLU A 433 14.13 -5.89 8.61
CA GLU A 433 13.81 -4.83 9.58
C GLU A 433 12.49 -5.06 10.35
N ARG A 434 11.65 -5.98 9.90
CA ARG A 434 10.29 -6.23 10.46
C ARG A 434 9.93 -7.72 10.44
N ARG A 435 10.84 -8.57 10.93
CA ARG A 435 10.61 -10.02 10.96
C ARG A 435 9.40 -10.38 11.81
N ALA A 436 8.65 -11.37 11.33
CA ALA A 436 7.53 -11.89 12.09
C ALA A 436 8.02 -12.57 13.38
N PRO A 437 7.54 -12.20 14.59
CA PRO A 437 7.92 -12.82 15.84
C PRO A 437 7.74 -14.34 15.81
N TRP A 438 8.61 -15.09 16.47
CA TRP A 438 8.61 -16.57 16.54
C TRP A 438 8.85 -17.25 15.19
N ILE A 439 8.21 -16.83 14.12
CA ILE A 439 8.34 -17.41 12.76
C ILE A 439 9.77 -17.19 12.24
N ALA A 440 10.29 -15.98 12.41
CA ALA A 440 11.65 -15.63 12.01
C ALA A 440 12.74 -16.41 12.78
N ALA A 441 12.42 -16.97 13.96
CA ALA A 441 13.33 -17.84 14.71
C ALA A 441 13.47 -19.24 14.09
N VAL A 442 12.54 -19.65 13.22
CA VAL A 442 12.59 -20.95 12.56
C VAL A 442 13.65 -20.94 11.48
N PRO A 443 14.74 -21.73 11.58
CA PRO A 443 15.91 -21.59 10.73
C PRO A 443 15.61 -21.67 9.20
N PHE A 444 14.65 -22.51 8.80
CA PHE A 444 14.31 -22.69 7.39
C PHE A 444 13.35 -21.63 6.82
N LEU A 445 12.81 -20.73 7.65
CA LEU A 445 12.00 -19.58 7.24
C LEU A 445 12.82 -18.28 7.18
N LYS A 446 14.04 -18.32 7.67
CA LYS A 446 14.95 -17.18 7.67
C LYS A 446 15.44 -16.86 6.24
N GLY A 447 15.63 -15.59 5.91
CA GLY A 447 16.29 -15.16 4.68
C GLY A 447 17.69 -15.77 4.52
N GLY A 448 18.16 -15.91 3.30
CA GLY A 448 19.43 -16.55 2.97
C GLY A 448 19.40 -18.08 2.97
N ASN A 449 18.25 -18.70 3.20
CA ASN A 449 18.09 -20.14 3.26
C ASN A 449 17.73 -20.74 1.89
N VAL A 450 18.75 -21.14 1.15
CA VAL A 450 18.61 -21.70 -0.20
C VAL A 450 18.42 -23.22 -0.20
N MET A 451 17.84 -23.76 -1.28
CA MET A 451 17.70 -25.19 -1.48
C MET A 451 19.05 -25.83 -1.72
N SER A 452 19.45 -26.77 -0.86
CA SER A 452 20.72 -27.49 -1.03
C SER A 452 20.70 -28.46 -2.21
N ARG A 453 21.88 -28.78 -2.80
CA ARG A 453 22.01 -29.78 -3.88
C ARG A 453 21.50 -31.16 -3.50
N ARG A 454 21.52 -31.55 -2.23
CA ARG A 454 21.02 -32.86 -1.74
C ARG A 454 19.52 -33.08 -1.99
N TRP A 455 18.75 -32.00 -2.16
CA TRP A 455 17.30 -32.03 -2.37
C TRP A 455 16.93 -31.68 -3.82
N TRP A 456 17.81 -31.98 -4.79
CA TRP A 456 17.64 -31.62 -6.19
C TRP A 456 16.33 -32.07 -6.81
N PHE A 457 15.75 -33.20 -6.38
CA PHE A 457 14.48 -33.74 -6.86
C PHE A 457 13.24 -32.98 -6.35
N PHE A 458 13.43 -32.09 -5.36
CA PHE A 458 12.39 -31.15 -4.94
C PHE A 458 12.60 -29.76 -5.53
N LYS A 459 13.64 -29.56 -6.29
CA LYS A 459 13.99 -28.30 -6.91
C LYS A 459 13.18 -28.17 -8.20
N ASP A 460 12.35 -27.11 -8.29
CA ASP A 460 11.84 -26.68 -9.57
C ASP A 460 13.00 -26.02 -10.34
N GLY A 461 13.43 -26.60 -11.46
CA GLY A 461 14.55 -26.09 -12.26
C GLY A 461 14.35 -24.62 -12.67
N CYS A 462 13.11 -24.20 -12.86
CA CYS A 462 12.75 -22.83 -13.21
C CYS A 462 12.93 -21.84 -12.04
N GLN A 463 12.55 -22.25 -10.81
CA GLN A 463 12.65 -21.41 -9.60
C GLN A 463 14.07 -21.38 -8.99
N GLY A 464 15.04 -22.01 -9.63
CA GLY A 464 16.44 -21.93 -9.23
C GLY A 464 16.71 -22.33 -7.77
N ASN A 465 17.29 -21.44 -6.99
CA ASN A 465 17.67 -21.67 -5.59
C ASN A 465 16.53 -21.50 -4.58
N LYS A 466 15.33 -21.13 -5.02
CA LYS A 466 14.20 -20.88 -4.13
C LYS A 466 13.83 -22.13 -3.33
N ARG A 467 13.79 -22.01 -2.02
CA ARG A 467 13.24 -23.01 -1.14
C ARG A 467 11.73 -22.74 -1.01
N HIS A 468 10.94 -23.65 -1.59
CA HIS A 468 9.50 -23.50 -1.62
C HIS A 468 8.88 -23.59 -0.22
N LEU A 469 7.88 -22.76 0.04
CA LEU A 469 7.05 -22.91 1.23
C LEU A 469 6.33 -24.25 1.13
N LEU A 470 6.52 -25.12 2.12
CA LEU A 470 6.18 -26.54 2.04
C LEU A 470 6.97 -27.21 0.90
N PHE A 471 6.39 -28.22 0.26
CA PHE A 471 6.97 -28.80 -0.95
C PHE A 471 6.25 -28.27 -2.18
N SER A 472 6.92 -28.15 -3.32
CA SER A 472 6.33 -27.58 -4.54
C SER A 472 5.04 -28.27 -4.97
N PHE A 473 4.91 -29.57 -4.71
CA PHE A 473 3.70 -30.33 -5.03
C PHE A 473 2.54 -30.17 -4.02
N LEU A 474 2.82 -29.66 -2.81
CA LEU A 474 1.80 -29.36 -1.79
C LEU A 474 1.31 -27.92 -1.84
N GLN A 475 2.12 -26.98 -2.33
CA GLN A 475 1.75 -25.57 -2.39
C GLN A 475 0.45 -25.32 -3.16
N PRO A 476 0.17 -25.97 -4.33
CA PRO A 476 -1.09 -25.80 -5.06
C PRO A 476 -2.33 -26.29 -4.32
N LEU A 477 -2.18 -27.13 -3.29
CA LEU A 477 -3.31 -27.58 -2.45
C LEU A 477 -3.75 -26.48 -1.47
N ILE A 478 -2.82 -25.59 -1.08
CA ILE A 478 -3.09 -24.51 -0.14
C ILE A 478 -3.36 -23.21 -0.90
N GLU A 479 -2.59 -22.98 -1.97
CA GLU A 479 -2.70 -21.84 -2.87
C GLU A 479 -2.85 -22.33 -4.30
N PRO A 480 -4.09 -22.39 -4.82
CA PRO A 480 -4.35 -22.75 -6.21
C PRO A 480 -3.56 -21.83 -7.17
N LYS A 481 -3.06 -22.39 -8.26
CA LYS A 481 -2.24 -21.65 -9.23
C LYS A 481 -2.95 -20.42 -9.79
N ASP A 482 -4.26 -20.48 -9.93
CA ASP A 482 -5.08 -19.39 -10.47
C ASP A 482 -5.42 -18.30 -9.44
N SER A 483 -5.05 -18.51 -8.16
CA SER A 483 -5.18 -17.49 -7.13
C SER A 483 -4.13 -16.37 -7.24
N PHE A 484 -3.01 -16.63 -7.92
CA PHE A 484 -1.92 -15.68 -8.08
C PHE A 484 -2.19 -14.67 -9.21
N PRO A 485 -1.66 -13.44 -9.12
CA PRO A 485 -1.72 -12.49 -10.21
C PRO A 485 -0.96 -13.02 -11.44
N ASN A 486 -1.51 -12.83 -12.64
CA ASN A 486 -0.95 -13.37 -13.88
C ASN A 486 -0.90 -12.40 -15.05
N THR A 487 -1.63 -11.29 -15.01
CA THR A 487 -1.69 -10.30 -16.07
C THR A 487 -0.97 -9.02 -15.66
N VAL A 488 0.16 -8.73 -16.28
CA VAL A 488 0.98 -7.53 -16.05
C VAL A 488 0.59 -6.46 -17.05
N MET A 489 0.29 -5.27 -16.56
CA MET A 489 0.18 -4.05 -17.37
C MET A 489 1.56 -3.39 -17.45
N PHE A 490 2.23 -3.52 -18.57
CA PHE A 490 3.43 -2.74 -18.91
C PHE A 490 3.01 -1.37 -19.39
N GLN A 491 3.47 -0.32 -18.75
CA GLN A 491 3.10 1.05 -19.07
C GLN A 491 4.34 1.95 -19.11
N LEU A 492 4.29 2.92 -20.03
CA LEU A 492 5.23 4.01 -20.16
C LEU A 492 4.45 5.30 -20.28
N ILE A 493 4.82 6.32 -19.50
CA ILE A 493 4.28 7.68 -19.60
C ILE A 493 5.43 8.66 -19.79
N ARG A 494 5.41 9.39 -20.91
CA ARG A 494 6.35 10.48 -21.20
C ARG A 494 5.75 11.80 -20.75
N VAL A 495 6.55 12.59 -20.04
CA VAL A 495 6.28 13.98 -19.66
C VAL A 495 7.56 14.79 -19.96
N ASN A 496 7.59 15.51 -21.07
CA ASN A 496 8.76 16.20 -21.61
C ASN A 496 9.97 15.28 -21.79
N ASP A 497 11.04 15.55 -21.03
CA ASP A 497 12.31 14.82 -21.01
C ASP A 497 12.33 13.67 -19.99
N THR A 498 11.20 13.36 -19.42
CA THR A 498 11.04 12.33 -18.37
C THR A 498 10.14 11.21 -18.85
N VAL A 499 10.57 9.97 -18.59
CA VAL A 499 9.76 8.77 -18.78
C VAL A 499 9.52 8.11 -17.44
N ILE A 500 8.25 7.94 -17.10
CA ILE A 500 7.77 7.24 -15.91
C ILE A 500 7.40 5.82 -16.30
N LEU A 501 7.86 4.83 -15.54
CA LEU A 501 7.57 3.41 -15.71
C LEU A 501 6.72 2.92 -14.53
N PRO A 502 5.39 2.97 -14.61
CA PRO A 502 4.52 2.35 -13.63
C PRO A 502 4.63 0.82 -13.73
N VAL A 503 5.05 0.16 -12.66
CA VAL A 503 5.18 -1.30 -12.62
C VAL A 503 4.48 -1.89 -11.40
N PRO A 504 3.79 -3.05 -11.53
CA PRO A 504 3.00 -3.64 -10.46
C PRO A 504 3.85 -4.52 -9.51
N PHE A 505 5.06 -4.08 -9.19
CA PHE A 505 6.02 -4.80 -8.35
C PHE A 505 6.64 -3.89 -7.30
N GLU A 506 7.09 -4.48 -6.22
CA GLU A 506 8.06 -3.88 -5.32
C GLU A 506 9.45 -4.11 -5.90
N VAL A 507 9.93 -3.13 -6.64
CA VAL A 507 11.18 -3.20 -7.40
C VAL A 507 12.35 -2.88 -6.47
N THR A 508 13.35 -3.78 -6.36
CA THR A 508 14.59 -3.47 -5.65
C THR A 508 15.44 -2.46 -6.45
N VAL A 509 16.44 -1.87 -5.84
CA VAL A 509 17.17 -0.73 -6.44
C VAL A 509 17.81 -1.10 -7.78
N GLU A 510 18.55 -2.20 -7.84
CA GLU A 510 19.27 -2.58 -9.06
C GLU A 510 18.36 -3.02 -10.22
N PRO A 511 17.30 -3.81 -10.03
CA PRO A 511 16.28 -4.02 -11.06
C PRO A 511 15.72 -2.73 -11.66
N GLY A 512 15.42 -1.74 -10.83
CA GLY A 512 14.93 -0.46 -11.32
C GLY A 512 15.94 0.30 -12.18
N ARG A 513 17.22 0.25 -11.81
CA ARG A 513 18.30 0.82 -12.65
C ARG A 513 18.39 0.12 -14.01
N ARG A 514 18.30 -1.23 -14.03
CA ARG A 514 18.35 -2.03 -15.27
C ARG A 514 17.14 -1.76 -16.17
N MET A 515 15.93 -1.67 -15.61
CA MET A 515 14.73 -1.31 -16.36
C MET A 515 14.85 0.09 -16.96
N ALA A 516 15.24 1.08 -16.16
CA ALA A 516 15.40 2.46 -16.61
C ALA A 516 16.49 2.59 -17.69
N ALA A 517 17.62 1.92 -17.52
CA ALA A 517 18.72 1.91 -18.49
C ALA A 517 18.28 1.29 -19.82
N ARG A 518 17.56 0.15 -19.79
CA ARG A 518 17.07 -0.49 -21.00
C ARG A 518 16.09 0.41 -21.76
N VAL A 519 15.14 1.01 -21.09
CA VAL A 519 14.18 1.93 -21.72
C VAL A 519 14.89 3.15 -22.28
N LYS A 520 15.82 3.77 -21.53
CA LYS A 520 16.60 4.91 -22.03
C LYS A 520 17.42 4.56 -23.27
N GLN A 521 18.02 3.37 -23.31
CA GLN A 521 18.77 2.90 -24.46
C GLN A 521 17.91 2.81 -25.72
N GLU A 522 16.67 2.31 -25.63
CA GLU A 522 15.77 2.23 -26.78
C GLU A 522 15.40 3.63 -27.34
N PHE A 523 15.28 4.66 -26.48
CA PHE A 523 15.10 6.04 -26.94
C PHE A 523 16.33 6.57 -27.67
N ILE A 524 17.54 6.34 -27.13
CA ILE A 524 18.81 6.76 -27.77
C ILE A 524 18.99 6.05 -29.12
N GLU A 525 18.76 4.74 -29.21
CA GLU A 525 18.84 3.96 -30.44
C GLU A 525 17.84 4.42 -31.51
N ALA A 526 16.68 4.96 -31.07
CA ALA A 526 15.71 5.58 -31.95
C ALA A 526 16.02 7.06 -32.30
N GLY A 527 17.21 7.57 -31.92
CA GLY A 527 17.63 8.96 -32.19
C GLY A 527 16.93 10.01 -31.34
N ASP A 528 16.43 9.66 -30.14
CA ASP A 528 15.79 10.59 -29.21
C ASP A 528 16.63 10.82 -27.97
N ASP A 529 17.57 11.75 -28.04
CA ASP A 529 18.44 12.15 -26.94
C ASP A 529 17.78 13.12 -25.95
N SER A 530 16.49 13.46 -26.17
CA SER A 530 15.77 14.41 -25.32
C SER A 530 15.33 13.83 -23.99
N ILE A 531 15.41 12.51 -23.78
CA ILE A 531 15.02 11.86 -22.53
C ILE A 531 16.19 11.88 -21.54
N TRP A 532 16.07 12.73 -20.51
CA TRP A 532 17.07 12.86 -19.46
C TRP A 532 16.82 11.89 -18.32
N TYR A 533 15.57 11.71 -17.93
CA TYR A 533 15.18 10.91 -16.77
C TYR A 533 14.28 9.75 -17.16
N VAL A 534 14.62 8.55 -16.73
CA VAL A 534 13.75 7.39 -16.76
C VAL A 534 13.72 6.82 -15.34
N TRP A 535 12.53 6.67 -14.76
CA TRP A 535 12.40 6.15 -13.40
C TRP A 535 11.16 5.28 -13.21
N VAL A 536 11.26 4.38 -12.26
CA VAL A 536 10.22 3.41 -11.92
C VAL A 536 9.32 3.97 -10.84
N ALA A 537 8.00 3.87 -11.06
CA ALA A 537 6.98 3.97 -10.03
C ALA A 537 6.52 2.56 -9.66
N SER A 538 6.95 2.06 -8.51
CA SER A 538 6.59 0.74 -8.02
C SER A 538 5.14 0.68 -7.55
N ASN A 539 4.61 -0.55 -7.39
CA ASN A 539 3.26 -0.78 -6.87
C ASN A 539 2.16 -0.05 -7.63
N ALA A 540 2.31 0.06 -8.95
CA ALA A 540 1.42 0.82 -9.82
C ALA A 540 0.55 -0.09 -10.67
N ASN A 541 -0.73 0.24 -10.83
CA ASN A 541 -1.72 -0.43 -11.69
C ASN A 541 -1.99 -1.92 -11.41
N GLY A 542 -1.37 -2.52 -10.41
CA GLY A 542 -1.47 -3.93 -10.06
C GLY A 542 -0.53 -4.27 -8.92
N TYR A 543 -0.49 -5.56 -8.51
CA TYR A 543 0.46 -6.00 -7.49
C TYR A 543 0.89 -7.47 -7.66
N PHE A 544 2.20 -7.69 -7.79
CA PHE A 544 2.82 -8.99 -8.04
C PHE A 544 3.89 -9.38 -6.99
N GLY A 545 3.96 -8.67 -5.86
CA GLY A 545 5.04 -8.80 -4.90
C GLY A 545 6.33 -8.19 -5.44
N TYR A 546 7.45 -8.87 -5.24
CA TYR A 546 8.78 -8.33 -5.53
C TYR A 546 9.31 -8.71 -6.91
N THR A 547 10.27 -7.92 -7.38
CA THR A 547 11.19 -8.31 -8.45
C THR A 547 12.60 -7.93 -8.07
N THR A 548 13.51 -8.92 -8.16
CA THR A 548 14.94 -8.83 -7.85
C THR A 548 15.76 -9.18 -9.08
N THR A 549 17.04 -8.79 -9.09
CA THR A 549 17.97 -9.32 -10.11
C THR A 549 18.17 -10.82 -9.92
N PRO A 550 18.68 -11.56 -10.95
CA PRO A 550 19.07 -12.96 -10.77
C PRO A 550 20.13 -13.15 -9.69
N GLU A 551 21.02 -12.18 -9.53
CA GLU A 551 22.07 -12.15 -8.51
C GLU A 551 21.47 -12.04 -7.11
N GLU A 552 20.62 -11.04 -6.86
CA GLU A 552 19.89 -10.87 -5.59
C GLU A 552 19.00 -12.07 -5.28
N TYR A 553 18.29 -12.59 -6.30
CA TYR A 553 17.45 -13.78 -6.17
C TYR A 553 18.21 -14.99 -5.67
N SER A 554 19.47 -15.14 -6.07
CA SER A 554 20.30 -16.28 -5.68
C SER A 554 20.48 -16.40 -4.16
N ARG A 555 20.40 -15.29 -3.44
CA ARG A 555 20.52 -15.21 -1.97
C ARG A 555 19.27 -15.66 -1.23
N GLN A 556 18.09 -15.54 -1.86
CA GLN A 556 16.83 -15.90 -1.26
C GLN A 556 16.55 -15.20 0.09
N ASN A 557 16.77 -13.89 0.11
CA ASN A 557 16.21 -13.02 1.15
C ASN A 557 14.69 -12.88 0.97
N TYR A 558 14.04 -12.05 1.76
CA TYR A 558 12.60 -11.81 1.72
C TYR A 558 12.13 -11.45 0.30
N GLU A 559 12.83 -10.55 -0.37
CA GLU A 559 12.53 -10.07 -1.73
C GLU A 559 12.64 -11.20 -2.77
N GLY A 560 13.72 -11.99 -2.72
CA GLY A 560 13.92 -13.18 -3.58
C GLY A 560 12.85 -14.25 -3.31
N GLY A 561 12.50 -14.47 -2.03
CA GLY A 561 11.42 -15.38 -1.63
C GLY A 561 10.06 -14.97 -2.18
N HIS A 562 9.81 -13.67 -2.33
CA HIS A 562 8.58 -13.10 -2.86
C HIS A 562 8.62 -12.74 -4.35
N THR A 563 9.72 -13.00 -5.06
CA THR A 563 9.80 -12.90 -6.52
C THR A 563 9.14 -14.14 -7.14
N LEU A 564 7.81 -14.09 -7.34
CA LEU A 564 6.94 -15.25 -7.54
C LEU A 564 7.27 -16.08 -8.80
N TYR A 565 7.65 -15.43 -9.90
CA TYR A 565 7.84 -16.06 -11.22
C TYR A 565 9.29 -16.39 -11.55
N GLY A 566 10.15 -16.50 -10.52
CA GLY A 566 11.51 -17.01 -10.63
C GLY A 566 12.58 -15.95 -10.91
N GLN A 567 13.82 -16.42 -11.01
CA GLN A 567 15.02 -15.57 -11.05
C GLN A 567 15.10 -14.61 -12.25
N TYR A 568 14.41 -14.90 -13.34
CA TYR A 568 14.43 -14.09 -14.55
C TYR A 568 13.32 -13.06 -14.64
N SER A 569 12.61 -12.77 -13.52
CA SER A 569 11.54 -11.75 -13.51
C SER A 569 12.04 -10.39 -13.95
N THR A 570 13.12 -9.86 -13.38
CA THR A 570 13.69 -8.56 -13.79
C THR A 570 14.16 -8.52 -15.24
N PRO A 571 14.96 -9.50 -15.75
CA PRO A 571 15.31 -9.54 -17.17
C PRO A 571 14.09 -9.51 -18.10
N TYR A 572 13.06 -10.31 -17.80
CA TYR A 572 11.82 -10.35 -18.60
C TYR A 572 11.11 -8.99 -18.62
N LEU A 573 10.94 -8.38 -17.43
CA LEU A 573 10.29 -7.07 -17.30
C LEU A 573 11.06 -5.97 -18.03
N SER A 574 12.40 -5.99 -17.91
CA SER A 574 13.28 -5.01 -18.58
C SER A 574 13.16 -5.08 -20.11
N VAL A 575 13.15 -6.29 -20.68
CA VAL A 575 12.99 -6.48 -22.11
C VAL A 575 11.60 -6.04 -22.58
N GLN A 576 10.53 -6.42 -21.87
CA GLN A 576 9.16 -6.02 -22.23
C GLN A 576 8.98 -4.50 -22.20
N LEU A 577 9.53 -3.81 -21.20
CA LEU A 577 9.51 -2.34 -21.13
C LEU A 577 10.35 -1.69 -22.25
N GLY A 578 11.52 -2.29 -22.58
CA GLY A 578 12.32 -1.84 -23.71
C GLY A 578 11.58 -1.98 -25.03
N LEU A 579 10.98 -3.16 -25.29
CA LEU A 579 10.16 -3.38 -26.48
C LEU A 579 8.97 -2.38 -26.57
N LEU A 580 8.32 -2.09 -25.43
CA LEU A 580 7.25 -1.10 -25.37
C LEU A 580 7.76 0.30 -25.72
N ALA A 581 8.95 0.69 -25.23
CA ALA A 581 9.59 1.96 -25.53
C ALA A 581 9.95 2.08 -27.02
N ARG A 582 10.52 1.04 -27.61
CA ARG A 582 10.82 0.95 -29.03
C ARG A 582 9.55 1.09 -29.90
N ASP A 583 8.49 0.35 -29.55
CA ASP A 583 7.23 0.41 -30.26
C ASP A 583 6.56 1.79 -30.10
N PHE A 584 6.64 2.42 -28.93
CA PHE A 584 6.17 3.78 -28.69
C PHE A 584 6.85 4.78 -29.61
N LYS A 585 8.16 4.70 -29.79
CA LYS A 585 8.92 5.59 -30.71
C LYS A 585 8.56 5.35 -32.17
N ALA A 586 8.38 4.10 -32.58
CA ALA A 586 8.08 3.74 -33.95
C ALA A 586 6.64 4.09 -34.38
N LYS A 587 5.67 3.89 -33.47
CA LYS A 587 4.24 3.98 -33.77
C LYS A 587 3.55 5.19 -33.14
N MET A 588 4.20 5.85 -32.16
CA MET A 588 3.67 6.97 -31.33
C MET A 588 2.36 6.64 -30.57
N ASN A 589 1.87 5.42 -30.65
CA ASN A 589 0.61 5.00 -30.06
C ASN A 589 0.58 3.47 -29.90
N VAL A 590 0.82 2.99 -28.71
CA VAL A 590 0.77 1.56 -28.38
C VAL A 590 -0.27 1.37 -27.28
N HIS A 591 -1.40 0.75 -27.65
CA HIS A 591 -2.49 0.44 -26.72
C HIS A 591 -2.95 -1.01 -26.95
N GLU A 592 -2.17 -1.94 -26.40
CA GLU A 592 -2.39 -3.38 -26.55
C GLU A 592 -3.02 -3.90 -25.25
N LEU A 593 -4.33 -3.73 -25.15
CA LEU A 593 -5.17 -4.14 -24.04
C LEU A 593 -6.19 -5.20 -24.49
N LYS A 594 -6.69 -6.00 -23.57
CA LYS A 594 -7.80 -6.92 -23.83
C LYS A 594 -9.08 -6.13 -24.12
N PRO A 595 -9.98 -6.63 -24.99
CA PRO A 595 -11.25 -5.96 -25.30
C PRO A 595 -12.20 -5.95 -24.08
N ASP A 596 -12.07 -6.92 -23.19
CA ASP A 596 -12.83 -7.05 -21.95
C ASP A 596 -11.95 -7.65 -20.86
N TRP A 597 -12.28 -7.32 -19.61
CA TRP A 597 -11.63 -7.86 -18.42
C TRP A 597 -12.65 -8.60 -17.57
N LYS A 598 -12.34 -9.85 -17.23
CA LYS A 598 -13.20 -10.72 -16.40
C LYS A 598 -12.44 -11.21 -15.19
N TYR A 599 -13.04 -11.01 -14.02
CA TYR A 599 -12.49 -11.43 -12.74
C TYR A 599 -13.52 -12.29 -12.01
N VAL A 600 -13.10 -13.41 -11.49
CA VAL A 600 -13.91 -14.27 -10.60
C VAL A 600 -13.18 -14.36 -9.27
N LEU A 601 -13.65 -13.62 -8.27
CA LEU A 601 -12.95 -13.41 -7.02
C LEU A 601 -13.81 -13.82 -5.82
N LYS A 602 -13.16 -14.35 -4.81
CA LYS A 602 -13.79 -14.60 -3.51
C LYS A 602 -14.02 -13.29 -2.79
N VAL A 603 -15.20 -13.13 -2.21
CA VAL A 603 -15.65 -11.91 -1.55
C VAL A 603 -15.93 -12.10 -0.07
N ASN A 604 -15.78 -11.02 0.69
CA ASN A 604 -16.15 -10.92 2.09
C ASN A 604 -16.65 -9.51 2.39
N THR A 605 -17.17 -9.29 3.59
CA THR A 605 -17.68 -7.97 4.02
C THR A 605 -17.02 -7.55 5.32
N PHE A 606 -16.32 -6.41 5.25
CA PHE A 606 -15.66 -5.76 6.38
C PHE A 606 -16.26 -4.37 6.66
N TYR A 607 -16.98 -3.80 5.72
CA TYR A 607 -17.71 -2.56 5.90
C TYR A 607 -18.71 -2.72 7.04
N PRO A 608 -18.91 -1.67 7.86
CA PRO A 608 -19.91 -1.69 8.91
C PRO A 608 -21.28 -2.01 8.32
N GLU A 609 -22.06 -2.80 9.05
CA GLU A 609 -23.45 -3.06 8.71
C GLU A 609 -24.22 -1.73 8.68
N VAL A 610 -24.98 -1.50 7.62
CA VAL A 610 -25.79 -0.29 7.48
C VAL A 610 -26.86 -0.28 8.56
N ARG A 611 -26.82 0.74 9.42
CA ARG A 611 -27.80 0.98 10.49
C ARG A 611 -28.09 2.46 10.56
N ILE A 612 -29.36 2.81 10.64
CA ILE A 612 -29.81 4.18 10.83
C ILE A 612 -29.63 4.55 12.30
N SER A 613 -28.89 5.62 12.56
CA SER A 613 -28.71 6.17 13.89
C SER A 613 -29.93 6.99 14.29
N THR A 614 -30.57 6.63 15.42
CA THR A 614 -31.78 7.30 15.93
C THR A 614 -31.53 8.10 17.20
N GLY A 615 -30.40 7.89 17.87
CA GLY A 615 -30.01 8.56 19.10
C GLY A 615 -29.52 10.00 18.90
N GLN A 616 -29.18 10.66 20.00
CA GLN A 616 -28.64 12.02 20.02
C GLN A 616 -27.13 12.02 20.31
N ARG A 617 -26.42 13.05 19.79
CA ARG A 617 -25.05 13.35 20.18
C ARG A 617 -24.97 13.70 21.65
N LYS A 618 -23.98 13.19 22.39
CA LYS A 618 -23.66 13.58 23.75
C LYS A 618 -22.21 13.36 24.10
N ILE A 619 -21.77 14.05 25.14
CA ILE A 619 -20.43 13.89 25.70
C ILE A 619 -20.36 12.54 26.42
N LEU A 620 -19.30 11.78 26.18
CA LEU A 620 -18.96 10.54 26.90
C LEU A 620 -17.81 10.75 27.88
N MET A 621 -16.89 11.67 27.56
CA MET A 621 -15.78 12.06 28.42
C MET A 621 -15.41 13.52 28.10
N GLN A 622 -15.28 14.34 29.13
CA GLN A 622 -14.79 15.71 29.04
C GLN A 622 -13.37 15.74 28.46
N PRO A 623 -12.92 16.86 27.88
CA PRO A 623 -11.52 17.03 27.48
C PRO A 623 -10.57 16.72 28.64
N LYS A 624 -9.62 15.81 28.41
CA LYS A 624 -8.68 15.35 29.42
C LYS A 624 -7.28 15.24 28.83
N ALA A 625 -6.30 15.86 29.51
CA ALA A 625 -4.89 15.72 29.16
C ALA A 625 -4.39 14.31 29.54
N VAL A 626 -3.64 13.69 28.63
CA VAL A 626 -3.04 12.36 28.80
C VAL A 626 -1.56 12.50 28.50
N LYS A 627 -0.72 12.22 29.52
CA LYS A 627 0.73 12.23 29.38
C LYS A 627 1.19 10.91 28.77
N ALA A 628 2.15 10.98 27.88
CA ALA A 628 2.82 9.80 27.33
C ALA A 628 3.53 9.03 28.45
N GLU A 629 3.33 7.70 28.44
CA GLU A 629 3.98 6.81 29.40
C GLU A 629 5.39 6.41 28.95
N LYS A 630 5.59 6.34 27.63
CA LYS A 630 6.83 5.90 27.01
C LYS A 630 7.45 7.03 26.20
N GLU A 631 8.77 7.03 26.08
CA GLU A 631 9.53 8.07 25.38
C GLU A 631 9.12 8.26 23.93
N TYR A 632 8.73 7.18 23.23
CA TYR A 632 8.32 7.23 21.83
C TYR A 632 6.84 7.62 21.62
N GLU A 633 6.04 7.70 22.67
CA GLU A 633 4.67 8.18 22.64
C GLU A 633 4.62 9.72 22.72
N GLU A 634 3.50 10.29 22.33
CA GLU A 634 3.27 11.73 22.34
C GLU A 634 2.17 12.07 23.35
N ASP A 635 2.33 13.17 24.07
CA ASP A 635 1.29 13.75 24.92
C ASP A 635 0.09 14.19 24.07
N TYR A 636 -1.12 14.04 24.60
CA TYR A 636 -2.33 14.46 23.90
C TYR A 636 -3.46 14.88 24.85
N ILE A 637 -4.42 15.60 24.29
CA ILE A 637 -5.71 15.87 24.93
C ILE A 637 -6.77 15.02 24.25
N ALA A 638 -7.52 14.24 25.02
CA ALA A 638 -8.60 13.37 24.54
C ALA A 638 -9.97 13.93 24.87
N PHE A 639 -10.92 13.78 23.95
CA PHE A 639 -12.34 14.05 24.15
C PHE A 639 -13.16 12.91 23.56
N ARG A 640 -14.18 12.42 24.28
CA ARG A 640 -15.05 11.34 23.80
C ARG A 640 -16.49 11.79 23.66
N TRP A 641 -17.11 11.36 22.55
CA TRP A 641 -18.51 11.70 22.26
C TRP A 641 -19.25 10.51 21.65
N LYS A 642 -20.60 10.52 21.78
CA LYS A 642 -21.54 9.65 21.06
C LYS A 642 -21.92 10.36 19.76
N ASP A 643 -21.88 9.66 18.63
CA ASP A 643 -22.26 10.16 17.32
C ASP A 643 -22.97 9.06 16.51
N VAL A 644 -23.31 9.36 15.26
CA VAL A 644 -23.86 8.37 14.32
C VAL A 644 -22.99 7.12 14.25
N GLY A 645 -23.57 6.00 13.87
CA GLY A 645 -22.88 4.71 13.81
C GLY A 645 -21.76 4.66 12.75
N ALA A 646 -20.97 3.61 12.82
CA ALA A 646 -19.81 3.42 11.95
C ALA A 646 -20.14 3.46 10.45
N SER A 647 -21.34 3.08 10.04
CA SER A 647 -21.80 3.12 8.64
C SER A 647 -22.18 4.52 8.14
N GLU A 648 -22.40 5.49 9.04
CA GLU A 648 -22.89 6.83 8.72
C GLU A 648 -21.88 7.94 9.06
N ILE A 649 -20.75 7.61 9.71
CA ILE A 649 -19.79 8.62 10.20
C ILE A 649 -19.02 9.30 9.06
N ASP A 650 -18.89 8.66 7.91
CA ASP A 650 -18.21 9.21 6.73
C ASP A 650 -16.81 9.76 7.03
N PHE A 651 -15.86 8.90 7.40
CA PHE A 651 -14.51 9.33 7.71
C PHE A 651 -13.83 10.12 6.57
N HIS A 652 -14.23 9.90 5.33
CA HIS A 652 -13.73 10.64 4.16
C HIS A 652 -14.22 12.10 4.07
N ARG A 653 -14.93 12.61 5.08
CA ARG A 653 -15.36 14.00 5.20
C ARG A 653 -14.76 14.64 6.45
N PRO A 654 -14.52 15.98 6.45
CA PRO A 654 -14.04 16.66 7.66
C PRO A 654 -14.89 16.31 8.87
N LEU A 655 -14.28 15.94 9.99
CA LEU A 655 -14.98 15.45 11.16
C LEU A 655 -14.64 16.22 12.42
N SER A 656 -13.36 16.55 12.66
CA SER A 656 -12.98 17.15 13.92
C SER A 656 -11.85 18.17 13.78
N GLY A 657 -11.86 19.17 14.66
CA GLY A 657 -10.81 20.18 14.77
C GLY A 657 -10.77 20.77 16.18
N VAL A 658 -9.85 21.70 16.38
CA VAL A 658 -9.69 22.46 17.62
C VAL A 658 -9.95 23.93 17.34
N GLU A 659 -10.67 24.60 18.25
CA GLU A 659 -10.78 26.05 18.28
C GLU A 659 -10.07 26.60 19.51
N VAL A 660 -9.51 27.80 19.38
CA VAL A 660 -8.89 28.59 20.43
C VAL A 660 -9.69 29.88 20.63
N LYS A 661 -9.82 30.31 21.88
CA LYS A 661 -10.48 31.57 22.21
C LYS A 661 -9.47 32.72 22.20
N ILE A 662 -9.67 33.68 21.33
CA ILE A 662 -8.86 34.91 21.20
C ILE A 662 -9.80 36.09 21.24
N ASP A 663 -9.53 37.05 22.11
CA ASP A 663 -10.35 38.26 22.31
C ASP A 663 -11.87 37.96 22.47
N GLY A 664 -12.17 36.93 23.25
CA GLY A 664 -13.53 36.47 23.51
C GLY A 664 -14.21 35.70 22.38
N LYS A 665 -13.57 35.54 21.21
CA LYS A 665 -14.10 34.83 20.03
C LYS A 665 -13.42 33.47 19.83
N TRP A 666 -14.20 32.47 19.46
CA TRP A 666 -13.73 31.16 19.08
C TRP A 666 -13.26 31.15 17.62
N LEU A 667 -11.99 30.86 17.37
CA LEU A 667 -11.38 30.79 16.03
C LEU A 667 -10.77 29.43 15.82
N PRO A 668 -10.73 28.89 14.58
CA PRO A 668 -10.00 27.68 14.27
C PRO A 668 -8.55 27.79 14.73
N MET A 669 -8.08 26.78 15.46
CA MET A 669 -6.70 26.73 15.92
C MET A 669 -5.75 26.56 14.74
N VAL A 670 -4.73 27.41 14.68
CA VAL A 670 -3.65 27.35 13.69
C VAL A 670 -2.32 27.29 14.42
N ARG A 671 -1.48 26.31 14.07
CA ARG A 671 -0.13 26.14 14.62
C ARG A 671 0.88 26.18 13.48
N ASN A 672 1.87 27.08 13.57
CA ASN A 672 2.88 27.25 12.52
C ASN A 672 2.25 27.44 11.12
N ALA A 673 1.18 28.24 11.06
CA ALA A 673 0.37 28.49 9.87
C ALA A 673 -0.33 27.24 9.28
N ARG A 674 -0.52 26.19 10.07
CA ARG A 674 -1.23 24.95 9.69
C ARG A 674 -2.46 24.78 10.57
N PRO A 675 -3.63 24.39 9.99
CA PRO A 675 -4.83 24.19 10.78
C PRO A 675 -4.67 22.94 11.68
N VAL A 676 -5.16 23.06 12.92
CA VAL A 676 -5.24 21.93 13.87
C VAL A 676 -6.60 21.27 13.71
N ASN A 677 -6.71 20.44 12.70
CA ASN A 677 -7.88 19.65 12.38
C ASN A 677 -7.49 18.25 11.87
N ASP A 678 -8.44 17.44 11.56
CA ASP A 678 -8.25 16.06 11.15
C ASP A 678 -7.80 15.89 9.69
N ASP A 679 -7.66 16.96 8.92
CA ASP A 679 -6.93 16.96 7.64
C ASP A 679 -5.43 17.20 7.84
N GLY A 680 -5.03 17.66 9.03
CA GLY A 680 -3.63 17.78 9.45
C GLY A 680 -3.03 16.45 9.94
N TYR A 681 -2.02 16.55 10.78
CA TYR A 681 -1.38 15.38 11.39
C TYR A 681 -1.26 15.43 12.92
N ASP A 682 -1.87 16.45 13.56
CA ASP A 682 -1.90 16.57 15.03
C ASP A 682 -3.23 16.05 15.64
N ILE A 683 -4.22 15.74 14.82
CA ILE A 683 -5.51 15.18 15.24
C ILE A 683 -5.62 13.72 14.80
N GLU A 684 -6.02 12.87 15.75
CA GLU A 684 -6.41 11.49 15.52
C GLU A 684 -7.87 11.31 15.93
N VAL A 685 -8.65 10.60 15.12
CA VAL A 685 -10.03 10.21 15.43
C VAL A 685 -10.09 8.71 15.52
N ARG A 686 -10.71 8.19 16.60
CA ARG A 686 -10.91 6.75 16.84
C ARG A 686 -12.38 6.41 17.02
N TYR A 687 -12.82 5.33 16.40
CA TYR A 687 -14.05 4.63 16.74
C TYR A 687 -13.75 3.68 17.90
N LEU A 688 -14.50 3.81 18.98
CA LEU A 688 -14.28 3.02 20.19
C LEU A 688 -15.12 1.75 20.19
N LYS A 689 -16.43 1.93 20.02
CA LYS A 689 -17.40 0.83 20.06
C LYS A 689 -18.77 1.26 19.54
N LYS A 690 -19.59 0.26 19.21
CA LYS A 690 -21.02 0.44 18.98
C LYS A 690 -21.73 0.77 20.30
N LEU A 691 -22.71 1.65 20.22
CA LEU A 691 -23.60 2.02 21.30
C LEU A 691 -25.05 1.68 20.91
N ASP A 692 -25.98 1.93 21.83
CA ASP A 692 -27.41 1.75 21.58
C ASP A 692 -27.92 2.72 20.52
N GLU A 693 -29.11 2.47 19.99
CA GLU A 693 -29.80 3.31 18.98
C GLU A 693 -29.04 3.46 17.66
N GLY A 694 -28.21 2.45 17.29
CA GLY A 694 -27.37 2.49 16.08
C GLY A 694 -26.19 3.45 16.16
N MET A 695 -25.96 4.09 17.30
CA MET A 695 -24.90 5.08 17.51
C MET A 695 -23.54 4.45 17.70
N GLY A 696 -22.50 5.27 17.59
CA GLY A 696 -21.09 4.92 17.86
C GLY A 696 -20.47 5.81 18.95
N GLY A 697 -19.51 5.25 19.69
CA GLY A 697 -18.63 6.00 20.57
C GLY A 697 -17.33 6.34 19.85
N TYR A 698 -16.89 7.57 19.97
CA TYR A 698 -15.68 8.07 19.31
C TYR A 698 -14.78 8.80 20.29
N GLU A 699 -13.49 8.87 19.95
CA GLU A 699 -12.49 9.66 20.65
C GLU A 699 -11.70 10.48 19.63
N VAL A 700 -11.55 11.77 19.91
CA VAL A 700 -10.57 12.63 19.25
C VAL A 700 -9.40 12.84 20.19
N ARG A 701 -8.18 12.79 19.63
CA ARG A 701 -6.92 13.10 20.31
C ARG A 701 -6.23 14.23 19.60
N TRP A 702 -5.87 15.26 20.35
CA TRP A 702 -5.03 16.34 19.88
C TRP A 702 -3.61 16.13 20.45
N TYR A 703 -2.68 15.78 19.57
CA TYR A 703 -1.28 15.52 19.91
C TYR A 703 -0.47 16.82 19.97
N ASN A 704 0.48 16.86 20.86
CA ASN A 704 1.38 18.01 21.09
C ASN A 704 0.59 19.33 21.26
N PRO A 705 -0.37 19.39 22.19
CA PRO A 705 -1.17 20.57 22.41
C PRO A 705 -0.31 21.77 22.83
N VAL A 706 -0.75 22.97 22.48
CA VAL A 706 -0.06 24.23 22.81
C VAL A 706 -0.51 24.71 24.18
N PRO A 707 0.40 24.97 25.13
CA PRO A 707 0.07 25.52 26.45
C PRO A 707 -0.39 26.98 26.39
N GLY A 708 -1.13 27.43 27.41
CA GLY A 708 -1.46 28.86 27.65
C GLY A 708 -2.71 29.34 26.90
N GLY A 709 -3.56 28.45 26.39
CA GLY A 709 -4.78 28.82 25.69
C GLY A 709 -6.05 28.21 26.30
N GLU A 710 -7.17 28.84 26.01
CA GLU A 710 -8.51 28.28 26.23
C GLU A 710 -8.99 27.65 24.92
N TYR A 711 -9.32 26.36 24.93
CA TYR A 711 -9.57 25.55 23.75
C TYR A 711 -10.90 24.82 23.86
N ARG A 712 -11.46 24.38 22.70
CA ARG A 712 -12.54 23.40 22.61
C ARG A 712 -12.39 22.53 21.37
N PHE A 713 -12.83 21.27 21.44
CA PHE A 713 -12.98 20.44 20.28
C PHE A 713 -14.26 20.77 19.53
N VAL A 714 -14.16 20.66 18.21
CA VAL A 714 -15.29 20.83 17.30
C VAL A 714 -15.53 19.52 16.58
N ILE A 715 -16.78 19.08 16.51
CA ILE A 715 -17.23 17.93 15.74
C ILE A 715 -18.18 18.43 14.65
N GLU A 716 -17.83 18.17 13.41
CA GLU A 716 -18.57 18.62 12.25
C GLU A 716 -19.94 17.93 12.10
N PRO A 717 -20.90 18.53 11.39
CA PRO A 717 -22.23 17.94 11.16
C PRO A 717 -22.16 16.55 10.50
N ARG A 718 -23.04 15.65 10.93
CA ARG A 718 -23.26 14.33 10.33
C ARG A 718 -24.72 13.98 10.28
N CYS A 719 -25.22 13.52 9.12
CA CYS A 719 -26.62 13.23 8.92
C CYS A 719 -27.53 14.40 9.40
N LYS A 720 -28.43 14.13 10.32
CA LYS A 720 -29.33 15.13 10.93
C LYS A 720 -28.72 15.91 12.11
N HIS A 721 -27.49 15.54 12.54
CA HIS A 721 -26.86 16.17 13.69
C HIS A 721 -26.07 17.41 13.27
N SER A 722 -26.40 18.54 13.91
CA SER A 722 -25.65 19.80 13.73
C SER A 722 -24.24 19.73 14.32
N ARG A 723 -23.46 20.79 14.10
CA ARG A 723 -22.14 20.98 14.69
C ARG A 723 -22.23 20.81 16.22
N PHE A 724 -21.26 20.08 16.79
CA PHE A 724 -21.16 19.76 18.19
C PHE A 724 -19.82 20.20 18.75
N VAL A 725 -19.79 20.79 19.94
CA VAL A 725 -18.56 21.27 20.56
C VAL A 725 -18.37 20.67 21.94
N SER A 726 -17.13 20.46 22.33
CA SER A 726 -16.82 20.10 23.71
C SER A 726 -16.98 21.30 24.65
N PRO A 727 -17.08 21.07 25.96
CA PRO A 727 -16.79 22.14 26.92
C PRO A 727 -15.41 22.74 26.69
N ALA A 728 -15.27 24.02 27.02
CA ALA A 728 -14.00 24.72 26.98
C ALA A 728 -13.05 24.16 28.05
N PHE A 729 -11.76 24.17 27.75
CA PHE A 729 -10.71 23.75 28.68
C PHE A 729 -9.46 24.60 28.51
N ILE A 730 -8.73 24.78 29.60
CA ILE A 730 -7.42 25.44 29.59
C ILE A 730 -6.35 24.35 29.66
N TYR A 731 -5.33 24.46 28.81
CA TYR A 731 -4.17 23.59 28.86
C TYR A 731 -2.92 24.40 29.18
N ASN A 732 -2.32 24.11 30.33
CA ASN A 732 -1.12 24.81 30.84
C ASN A 732 0.17 24.00 30.69
N GLY A 733 0.11 22.89 29.95
CA GLY A 733 1.22 21.92 29.86
C GLY A 733 1.13 20.84 30.95
N PHE A 734 1.96 19.81 30.82
CA PHE A 734 2.15 18.83 31.90
C PHE A 734 3.18 19.38 32.87
N ALA A 735 2.82 19.51 34.15
CA ALA A 735 3.76 19.87 35.20
C ALA A 735 4.88 18.82 35.28
N ASN A 736 6.12 19.26 35.50
CA ASN A 736 7.21 18.35 35.84
C ASN A 736 6.84 17.59 37.13
N GLN A 737 7.18 16.33 37.20
CA GLN A 737 6.75 15.38 38.28
C GLN A 737 7.06 15.82 39.71
N ARG A 738 7.66 17.01 39.94
CA ARG A 738 7.89 17.52 41.29
C ARG A 738 6.74 18.33 41.89
N ASP A 739 5.75 18.72 41.06
CA ASP A 739 4.56 19.46 41.49
C ASP A 739 3.28 18.67 41.13
N ALA A 740 3.08 17.53 41.77
CA ALA A 740 1.86 16.77 41.67
C ALA A 740 0.71 17.53 42.34
N GLY A 741 -0.14 18.23 41.56
CA GLY A 741 -1.31 18.87 42.16
C GLY A 741 -2.19 19.74 41.26
N VAL A 742 -1.80 20.05 40.02
CA VAL A 742 -2.69 20.88 39.18
C VAL A 742 -3.33 20.02 38.10
N ILE A 743 -4.54 19.58 38.38
CA ILE A 743 -5.49 19.07 37.39
C ILE A 743 -5.84 20.27 36.51
N PRO A 744 -5.88 20.14 35.16
CA PRO A 744 -6.41 21.19 34.28
C PRO A 744 -7.82 21.57 34.78
N VAL A 745 -8.00 22.82 35.17
CA VAL A 745 -9.32 23.27 35.65
C VAL A 745 -10.26 23.25 34.45
N LEU A 746 -11.18 22.33 34.46
CA LEU A 746 -12.33 22.38 33.57
C LEU A 746 -13.22 23.54 34.07
N ILE A 747 -13.44 24.55 33.23
CA ILE A 747 -14.37 25.61 33.53
C ILE A 747 -15.77 24.99 33.47
N GLY A 748 -16.35 24.73 34.63
CA GLY A 748 -17.72 24.26 34.74
C GLY A 748 -18.69 25.32 34.24
N GLU A 749 -19.84 24.85 33.78
CA GLU A 749 -20.97 25.68 33.35
C GLU A 749 -21.39 26.70 34.42
N GLN A 750 -21.56 27.93 34.00
CA GLN A 750 -22.61 28.82 34.50
C GLN A 750 -23.68 29.01 33.42
#